data_3858937ed17fe5c8c518cead30520e2a
#
_entry.id   3858937ed17fe5c8c518cead30520e2a
#
_cell.length_a   1.000
_cell.length_b   1.000
_cell.length_c   1.000
_cell.angle_alpha   90.00
_cell.angle_beta   90.00
_cell.angle_gamma   90.00
#
_symmetry.space_group_name_H-M   'P 1'
#
loop_
_entity.id
_entity.type
_entity.pdbx_description
1 polymer ?
#
loop_
_entity_poly.entity_id
_entity_poly.type
_entity_poly.pdbx_seq_one_letter_code
_entity_poly.pdbx_strand_id
1 'polypeptide(L)'
;LKSLDAYLSEHPDSFNLKLYSSVVKQSDKLTSDEIALLEKYEFINDEDIDKTISEEYTFVWHMPPPLITFADVRFHASPGCSASLKKLIDNSKYNVNLVAWEVDKLPPEWLIDYNYFKPDMIMTPCEWNTSVFSEQSGIPCKTVPHLIEKLSTDEKNLRIPVNLDDKFVVLSISQWTKRKGFDRLIQSFITEFDGVDDAVLLIKTHGSPTHTTETIQNEIKYYRDSILLPMNQKPKTNNIVLIPGFLSSENISWLQKKANVFALFTRGEGFGLPVAEALMHENPVVVPKEGGHVDYIDENAAFFVDGVWDTCIFNIIPYDCEAKWFETSISDGRSELRKAYEMWKSDPKKLEEMGKAGKKHILESGYDPYSVGEKFLEALKSLKDAEKVENEPEIKKKTKLLKKKIKKATSLEEQMSILENSYEGETCYILNCGPSLREYTPEYLEETLKDKLVFSVKQAKDYIPGLSDFHFFNCANLPAPDNPFIPEHYKYSENEPIIVGSSNYPLHSRWHKFQKHDVFFKIPIRTEINNEFLCLTKEFDKYMISNNIERPCGPGIMYETVLYMAAHLGVKKIVALGWDLSSVDPNNDKQYEHFYDSNQKFSSKGDILPWEISITCKASEDLFNWLSSKDIELEISSKQSSLYEEIPRVRI
;
A
#
# COMPACT_ATOMS: atom_id res chain seq x y z
N LEU A 1 12.28 -13.77 13.79
CA LEU A 1 13.51 -13.87 14.59
C LEU A 1 14.11 -15.27 14.53
N LYS A 2 13.34 -16.38 14.83
CA LYS A 2 13.82 -17.77 14.82
C LYS A 2 14.54 -18.15 13.51
N SER A 3 14.02 -17.70 12.36
CA SER A 3 14.62 -17.96 11.04
C SER A 3 15.95 -17.26 10.86
N LEU A 4 16.06 -16.01 11.29
CA LEU A 4 17.32 -15.27 11.23
C LEU A 4 18.36 -15.83 12.20
N ASP A 5 17.94 -16.27 13.38
CA ASP A 5 18.80 -16.95 14.35
C ASP A 5 19.33 -18.27 13.82
N ALA A 6 18.50 -19.08 13.18
CA ALA A 6 18.90 -20.34 12.56
C ALA A 6 19.95 -20.10 11.46
N TYR A 7 19.74 -19.10 10.60
CA TYR A 7 20.72 -18.75 9.58
C TYR A 7 22.04 -18.24 10.16
N LEU A 8 21.98 -17.32 11.15
CA LEU A 8 23.17 -16.80 11.85
C LEU A 8 23.96 -17.86 12.58
N SER A 9 23.31 -18.92 13.04
CA SER A 9 24.00 -20.05 13.71
C SER A 9 24.95 -20.80 12.77
N GLU A 10 24.64 -20.83 11.47
CA GLU A 10 25.52 -21.42 10.43
C GLU A 10 26.42 -20.37 9.76
N HIS A 11 26.04 -19.09 9.78
CA HIS A 11 26.74 -17.98 9.14
C HIS A 11 26.93 -16.79 10.10
N PRO A 12 27.72 -16.92 11.20
CA PRO A 12 27.74 -15.96 12.30
C PRO A 12 28.24 -14.55 11.92
N ASP A 13 29.05 -14.44 10.88
CA ASP A 13 29.63 -13.17 10.42
C ASP A 13 28.83 -12.51 9.27
N SER A 14 27.67 -13.05 8.89
CA SER A 14 26.94 -12.56 7.73
C SER A 14 26.28 -11.21 7.92
N PHE A 15 25.78 -10.91 9.13
CA PHE A 15 25.20 -9.62 9.51
C PHE A 15 25.04 -9.51 11.03
N ASN A 16 24.89 -8.28 11.53
CA ASN A 16 24.56 -8.02 12.92
C ASN A 16 23.06 -7.70 13.05
N LEU A 17 22.35 -8.43 13.90
CA LEU A 17 20.93 -8.27 14.15
C LEU A 17 20.68 -7.54 15.46
N LYS A 18 19.97 -6.42 15.41
CA LYS A 18 19.47 -5.68 16.57
C LYS A 18 17.96 -5.65 16.57
N LEU A 19 17.34 -5.62 17.72
CA LEU A 19 15.89 -5.63 17.88
C LEU A 19 15.40 -4.27 18.39
N TYR A 20 14.29 -3.78 17.85
CA TYR A 20 13.56 -2.63 18.36
C TYR A 20 12.10 -3.03 18.62
N SER A 21 11.53 -2.63 19.73
CA SER A 21 10.12 -2.85 20.04
C SER A 21 9.41 -1.55 20.34
N SER A 22 8.39 -1.23 19.56
CA SER A 22 7.52 -0.08 19.79
C SER A 22 6.43 -0.32 20.85
N VAL A 23 6.33 -1.54 21.37
CA VAL A 23 5.30 -1.98 22.33
C VAL A 23 5.96 -2.44 23.63
N VAL A 24 5.32 -2.15 24.76
CA VAL A 24 5.77 -2.65 26.07
C VAL A 24 5.85 -4.17 26.08
N LYS A 25 6.99 -4.72 26.49
CA LYS A 25 7.24 -6.16 26.59
C LYS A 25 6.20 -6.85 27.49
N GLN A 26 5.43 -7.76 26.94
CA GLN A 26 4.57 -8.68 27.71
C GLN A 26 5.31 -10.03 27.86
N SER A 27 6.35 -10.03 28.70
CA SER A 27 7.19 -11.21 28.92
C SER A 27 6.46 -12.39 29.55
N ASP A 28 5.35 -12.15 30.23
CA ASP A 28 4.50 -13.17 30.86
C ASP A 28 3.80 -14.13 29.89
N LYS A 29 3.81 -13.82 28.60
CA LYS A 29 3.21 -14.66 27.54
C LYS A 29 4.23 -15.44 26.72
N LEU A 30 5.51 -15.23 26.94
CA LEU A 30 6.58 -15.90 26.19
C LEU A 30 7.04 -17.18 26.91
N THR A 31 7.41 -18.19 26.12
CA THR A 31 8.07 -19.38 26.62
C THR A 31 9.50 -19.10 27.06
N SER A 32 10.08 -19.98 27.87
CA SER A 32 11.49 -19.84 28.31
C SER A 32 12.45 -19.81 27.11
N ASP A 33 12.20 -20.57 26.08
CA ASP A 33 13.01 -20.64 24.86
C ASP A 33 12.90 -19.33 24.05
N GLU A 34 11.71 -18.74 23.96
CA GLU A 34 11.50 -17.45 23.29
C GLU A 34 12.17 -16.31 24.06
N ILE A 35 12.15 -16.33 25.37
CA ILE A 35 12.88 -15.36 26.21
C ILE A 35 14.38 -15.50 25.97
N ALA A 36 14.94 -16.71 26.02
CA ALA A 36 16.35 -16.98 25.78
C ALA A 36 16.78 -16.53 24.37
N LEU A 37 15.92 -16.73 23.35
CA LEU A 37 16.17 -16.26 22.00
C LEU A 37 16.21 -14.73 21.93
N LEU A 38 15.31 -14.04 22.61
CA LEU A 38 15.30 -12.57 22.64
C LEU A 38 16.53 -12.02 23.38
N GLU A 39 16.96 -12.65 24.47
CA GLU A 39 18.14 -12.23 25.25
C GLU A 39 19.46 -12.39 24.50
N LYS A 40 19.48 -13.19 23.43
CA LYS A 40 20.66 -13.36 22.57
C LYS A 40 21.00 -12.11 21.75
N TYR A 41 20.03 -11.20 21.51
CA TYR A 41 20.18 -10.06 20.64
C TYR A 41 20.10 -8.72 21.40
N GLU A 42 20.87 -7.73 20.92
CA GLU A 42 20.85 -6.36 21.44
C GLU A 42 19.49 -5.71 21.15
N PHE A 43 18.86 -5.16 22.20
CA PHE A 43 17.68 -4.31 22.03
C PHE A 43 18.09 -2.84 21.96
N ILE A 44 17.59 -2.16 20.94
CA ILE A 44 17.72 -0.71 20.79
C ILE A 44 16.61 -0.08 21.62
N ASN A 45 16.99 0.79 22.57
CA ASN A 45 16.07 1.62 23.33
C ASN A 45 15.95 3.01 22.67
N ASP A 46 14.94 3.77 23.06
CA ASP A 46 14.73 5.12 22.54
C ASP A 46 15.93 6.07 22.75
N GLU A 47 16.70 5.86 23.80
CA GLU A 47 17.92 6.62 24.11
C GLU A 47 19.10 6.27 23.17
N ASP A 48 19.11 5.07 22.59
CA ASP A 48 20.19 4.58 21.72
C ASP A 48 19.93 4.86 20.23
N ILE A 49 18.76 5.41 19.89
CA ILE A 49 18.38 5.62 18.49
C ILE A 49 19.34 6.56 17.77
N ASP A 50 19.74 7.66 18.39
CA ASP A 50 20.64 8.64 17.76
C ASP A 50 22.02 8.03 17.46
N LYS A 51 22.47 7.04 18.24
CA LYS A 51 23.66 6.25 17.94
C LYS A 51 23.41 5.29 16.80
N THR A 52 22.29 4.60 16.80
CA THR A 52 21.93 3.62 15.75
C THR A 52 21.82 4.26 14.38
N ILE A 53 21.18 5.44 14.27
CA ILE A 53 21.02 6.15 13.00
C ILE A 53 22.33 6.74 12.46
N SER A 54 23.43 6.76 13.24
CA SER A 54 24.75 7.15 12.75
C SER A 54 25.48 6.05 11.99
N GLU A 55 25.00 4.81 12.07
CA GLU A 55 25.52 3.64 11.36
C GLU A 55 24.70 3.37 10.07
N GLU A 56 25.25 2.62 9.13
CA GLU A 56 24.48 2.14 7.97
C GLU A 56 23.72 0.86 8.34
N TYR A 57 22.39 0.85 8.18
CA TYR A 57 21.55 -0.31 8.49
C TYR A 57 20.37 -0.46 7.55
N THR A 58 19.83 -1.69 7.47
CA THR A 58 18.52 -1.99 6.89
C THR A 58 17.49 -2.07 8.02
N PHE A 59 16.41 -1.34 7.90
CA PHE A 59 15.32 -1.40 8.87
C PHE A 59 14.18 -2.28 8.36
N VAL A 60 13.85 -3.33 9.10
CA VAL A 60 12.72 -4.22 8.78
C VAL A 60 11.66 -4.07 9.85
N TRP A 61 10.49 -3.58 9.48
CA TRP A 61 9.36 -3.46 10.38
C TRP A 61 8.29 -4.52 10.09
N HIS A 62 8.02 -5.35 11.10
CA HIS A 62 7.06 -6.45 11.04
C HIS A 62 5.74 -6.02 11.67
N MET A 63 4.96 -5.28 10.92
CA MET A 63 3.65 -4.80 11.33
C MET A 63 2.87 -4.29 10.11
N PRO A 64 1.53 -4.20 10.17
CA PRO A 64 0.77 -3.41 9.21
C PRO A 64 1.31 -1.98 9.14
N PRO A 65 1.16 -1.28 8.01
CA PRO A 65 1.56 0.12 7.90
C PRO A 65 1.05 0.93 9.09
N PRO A 66 1.92 1.73 9.73
CA PRO A 66 1.51 2.57 10.84
C PRO A 66 0.60 3.66 10.31
N LEU A 67 -0.61 3.74 10.86
CA LEU A 67 -1.64 4.70 10.46
C LEU A 67 -1.26 6.11 10.91
N ILE A 68 -0.65 6.90 10.02
CA ILE A 68 -0.37 8.32 10.28
C ILE A 68 -1.66 9.13 10.30
N THR A 69 -2.58 8.80 9.42
CA THR A 69 -3.87 9.48 9.25
C THR A 69 -4.81 9.33 10.43
N PHE A 70 -4.61 8.33 11.30
CA PHE A 70 -5.50 8.03 12.44
C PHE A 70 -4.95 8.39 13.82
N ALA A 71 -3.87 9.12 13.92
CA ALA A 71 -3.40 9.64 15.22
C ALA A 71 -4.48 10.46 15.95
N ASP A 72 -5.50 10.96 15.25
CA ASP A 72 -6.61 11.75 15.79
C ASP A 72 -7.93 10.97 15.96
N VAL A 73 -8.07 9.72 15.49
CA VAL A 73 -9.37 9.00 15.50
C VAL A 73 -9.25 7.57 16.04
N ARG A 74 -9.44 7.44 17.37
CA ARG A 74 -10.13 6.32 18.06
C ARG A 74 -9.72 4.86 17.85
N PHE A 75 -8.58 4.51 17.30
CA PHE A 75 -8.12 3.12 17.25
C PHE A 75 -6.93 2.88 18.18
N HIS A 76 -7.22 2.57 19.45
CA HIS A 76 -6.25 2.16 20.47
C HIS A 76 -5.58 0.79 20.22
N ALA A 77 -5.69 0.22 19.04
CA ALA A 77 -5.15 -1.12 18.74
C ALA A 77 -3.88 -1.12 17.88
N SER A 78 -3.54 0.00 17.24
CA SER A 78 -2.25 0.15 16.58
C SER A 78 -1.41 1.14 17.38
N PRO A 79 -0.20 0.79 17.85
CA PRO A 79 0.71 1.75 18.44
C PRO A 79 1.12 2.69 17.31
N GLY A 80 0.53 3.83 17.16
CA GLY A 80 0.88 4.79 16.12
C GLY A 80 2.39 4.91 15.92
N CYS A 81 2.83 5.40 14.76
CA CYS A 81 4.26 5.57 14.51
C CYS A 81 4.87 6.50 15.57
N SER A 82 5.63 5.93 16.51
CA SER A 82 6.38 6.73 17.46
C SER A 82 7.43 7.58 16.73
N ALA A 83 7.82 8.71 17.31
CA ALA A 83 8.90 9.53 16.76
C ALA A 83 10.20 8.73 16.59
N SER A 84 10.44 7.77 17.47
CA SER A 84 11.55 6.84 17.44
C SER A 84 11.49 5.88 16.25
N LEU A 85 10.33 5.26 16.02
CA LEU A 85 10.12 4.39 14.87
C LEU A 85 10.30 5.17 13.56
N LYS A 86 9.75 6.38 13.49
CA LYS A 86 9.93 7.24 12.32
C LYS A 86 11.39 7.59 12.06
N LYS A 87 12.16 7.92 13.10
CA LYS A 87 13.60 8.17 12.96
C LYS A 87 14.34 6.96 12.39
N LEU A 88 14.02 5.74 12.87
CA LEU A 88 14.64 4.51 12.38
C LEU A 88 14.29 4.26 10.91
N ILE A 89 13.06 4.48 10.49
CA ILE A 89 12.64 4.35 9.10
C ILE A 89 13.34 5.40 8.21
N ASP A 90 13.27 6.67 8.59
CA ASP A 90 13.75 7.79 7.76
C ASP A 90 15.28 7.79 7.55
N ASN A 91 16.05 7.16 8.44
CA ASN A 91 17.53 7.15 8.39
C ASN A 91 18.10 5.78 7.98
N SER A 92 17.26 4.78 7.75
CA SER A 92 17.73 3.49 7.22
C SER A 92 18.25 3.62 5.78
N LYS A 93 19.24 2.81 5.44
CA LYS A 93 19.70 2.68 4.05
C LYS A 93 18.63 2.02 3.20
N TYR A 94 18.06 0.94 3.72
CA TYR A 94 16.90 0.27 3.14
C TYR A 94 15.81 0.16 4.19
N ASN A 95 14.60 0.45 3.78
CA ASN A 95 13.38 0.36 4.57
C ASN A 95 12.51 -0.78 4.03
N VAL A 96 12.27 -1.81 4.82
CA VAL A 96 11.55 -3.01 4.41
C VAL A 96 10.35 -3.26 5.30
N ASN A 97 9.18 -3.47 4.71
CA ASN A 97 7.99 -3.88 5.46
C ASN A 97 7.75 -5.38 5.32
N LEU A 98 7.62 -6.08 6.44
CA LEU A 98 7.19 -7.47 6.50
C LEU A 98 5.74 -7.52 6.98
N VAL A 99 4.81 -7.94 6.13
CA VAL A 99 3.36 -7.81 6.37
C VAL A 99 2.56 -8.91 5.68
N ALA A 100 1.40 -9.24 6.24
CA ALA A 100 0.42 -10.14 5.64
C ALA A 100 -0.94 -9.43 5.48
N TRP A 101 -1.73 -9.89 4.52
CA TRP A 101 -3.08 -9.41 4.27
C TRP A 101 -4.00 -10.58 3.88
N GLU A 102 -5.32 -10.42 4.05
CA GLU A 102 -6.24 -11.54 3.93
C GLU A 102 -7.36 -11.39 2.88
N VAL A 103 -7.41 -10.25 2.17
CA VAL A 103 -8.41 -9.98 1.13
C VAL A 103 -7.77 -9.41 -0.13
N ASP A 104 -8.52 -9.33 -1.23
CA ASP A 104 -8.02 -8.94 -2.56
C ASP A 104 -7.63 -7.45 -2.69
N LYS A 105 -8.04 -6.60 -1.75
CA LYS A 105 -7.79 -5.16 -1.81
C LYS A 105 -7.12 -4.66 -0.54
N LEU A 106 -6.05 -3.88 -0.71
CA LEU A 106 -5.39 -3.22 0.41
C LEU A 106 -6.24 -2.05 0.94
N PRO A 107 -6.24 -1.79 2.26
CA PRO A 107 -6.88 -0.60 2.80
C PRO A 107 -6.28 0.66 2.17
N PRO A 108 -7.11 1.64 1.75
CA PRO A 108 -6.62 2.89 1.18
C PRO A 108 -5.63 3.63 2.10
N GLU A 109 -5.84 3.53 3.41
CA GLU A 109 -4.97 4.12 4.43
C GLU A 109 -3.56 3.52 4.38
N TRP A 110 -3.42 2.22 4.09
CA TRP A 110 -2.11 1.58 3.94
C TRP A 110 -1.36 2.13 2.73
N LEU A 111 -2.05 2.42 1.63
CA LEU A 111 -1.44 3.03 0.45
C LEU A 111 -0.95 4.46 0.74
N ILE A 112 -1.69 5.22 1.56
CA ILE A 112 -1.26 6.54 2.04
C ILE A 112 0.01 6.39 2.88
N ASP A 113 0.03 5.46 3.82
CA ASP A 113 1.18 5.22 4.68
C ASP A 113 2.39 4.72 3.89
N TYR A 114 2.22 3.85 2.90
CA TYR A 114 3.29 3.43 2.01
C TYR A 114 3.87 4.60 1.21
N ASN A 115 3.03 5.50 0.72
CA ASN A 115 3.51 6.74 0.09
C ASN A 115 4.29 7.65 1.04
N TYR A 116 4.02 7.58 2.32
CA TYR A 116 4.73 8.36 3.34
C TYR A 116 6.02 7.71 3.79
N PHE A 117 6.00 6.42 4.16
CA PHE A 117 7.16 5.69 4.67
C PHE A 117 8.09 5.16 3.58
N LYS A 118 7.57 4.99 2.36
CA LYS A 118 8.31 4.57 1.16
C LYS A 118 9.24 3.39 1.42
N PRO A 119 8.71 2.21 1.79
CA PRO A 119 9.57 1.05 1.89
C PRO A 119 10.18 0.73 0.52
N ASP A 120 11.45 0.36 0.53
CA ASP A 120 12.16 -0.10 -0.68
C ASP A 120 11.68 -1.47 -1.13
N MET A 121 11.10 -2.24 -0.20
CA MET A 121 10.53 -3.56 -0.47
C MET A 121 9.43 -3.90 0.53
N ILE A 122 8.44 -4.64 0.08
CA ILE A 122 7.47 -5.33 0.92
C ILE A 122 7.76 -6.83 0.86
N MET A 123 7.89 -7.47 2.02
CA MET A 123 7.96 -8.92 2.15
C MET A 123 6.63 -9.47 2.63
N THR A 124 6.12 -10.47 1.98
CA THR A 124 4.82 -11.08 2.30
C THR A 124 4.94 -12.59 2.44
N PRO A 125 4.07 -13.25 3.22
CA PRO A 125 4.27 -14.65 3.58
C PRO A 125 3.88 -15.65 2.50
N CYS A 126 3.25 -15.25 1.41
CA CYS A 126 2.80 -16.14 0.34
C CYS A 126 2.69 -15.42 -1.00
N GLU A 127 2.68 -16.17 -2.11
CA GLU A 127 2.60 -15.62 -3.47
C GLU A 127 1.30 -14.84 -3.71
N TRP A 128 0.19 -15.31 -3.13
CA TRP A 128 -1.08 -14.59 -3.22
C TRP A 128 -0.97 -13.18 -2.62
N ASN A 129 -0.39 -13.05 -1.43
CA ASN A 129 -0.11 -11.74 -0.81
C ASN A 129 0.83 -10.90 -1.67
N THR A 130 1.91 -11.51 -2.18
CA THR A 130 2.88 -10.83 -3.04
C THR A 130 2.19 -10.21 -4.26
N SER A 131 1.26 -10.92 -4.90
CA SER A 131 0.48 -10.39 -6.02
C SER A 131 -0.39 -9.21 -5.61
N VAL A 132 -1.17 -9.35 -4.52
CA VAL A 132 -2.05 -8.27 -4.01
C VAL A 132 -1.27 -6.99 -3.70
N PHE A 133 -0.12 -7.12 -3.04
CA PHE A 133 0.71 -5.95 -2.72
C PHE A 133 1.40 -5.37 -3.95
N SER A 134 1.95 -6.19 -4.84
CA SER A 134 2.63 -5.71 -6.06
C SER A 134 1.71 -4.91 -6.97
N GLU A 135 0.48 -5.41 -7.18
CA GLU A 135 -0.50 -4.79 -8.08
C GLU A 135 -1.01 -3.45 -7.55
N GLN A 136 -1.03 -3.25 -6.22
CA GLN A 136 -1.70 -2.09 -5.64
C GLN A 136 -0.77 -1.08 -5.00
N SER A 137 0.40 -1.49 -4.50
CA SER A 137 1.32 -0.57 -3.82
C SER A 137 2.31 0.13 -4.76
N GLY A 138 2.62 -0.48 -5.90
CA GLY A 138 3.72 -0.02 -6.77
C GLY A 138 5.12 -0.20 -6.17
N ILE A 139 5.24 -0.93 -5.06
CA ILE A 139 6.50 -1.20 -4.35
C ILE A 139 6.99 -2.59 -4.72
N PRO A 140 8.31 -2.82 -4.90
CA PRO A 140 8.87 -4.16 -5.11
C PRO A 140 8.44 -5.11 -4.00
N CYS A 141 7.84 -6.25 -4.35
CA CYS A 141 7.37 -7.25 -3.38
C CYS A 141 8.14 -8.56 -3.54
N LYS A 142 8.36 -9.26 -2.41
CA LYS A 142 9.00 -10.57 -2.37
C LYS A 142 8.26 -11.51 -1.41
N THR A 143 8.14 -12.76 -1.81
CA THR A 143 7.59 -13.79 -0.95
C THR A 143 8.67 -14.30 0.00
N VAL A 144 8.43 -14.10 1.30
CA VAL A 144 9.24 -14.64 2.40
C VAL A 144 8.27 -15.34 3.35
N PRO A 145 8.12 -16.66 3.28
CA PRO A 145 7.07 -17.36 4.00
C PRO A 145 7.28 -17.32 5.52
N HIS A 146 6.19 -17.50 6.25
CA HIS A 146 6.31 -17.83 7.66
C HIS A 146 6.96 -19.21 7.83
N LEU A 147 7.81 -19.34 8.83
CA LEU A 147 8.35 -20.64 9.18
C LEU A 147 7.22 -21.53 9.72
N ILE A 148 7.31 -22.83 9.44
CA ILE A 148 6.43 -23.84 10.01
C ILE A 148 7.28 -24.69 10.96
N GLU A 149 7.01 -24.54 12.26
CA GLU A 149 7.81 -25.21 13.29
C GLU A 149 7.47 -26.68 13.39
N LYS A 150 8.47 -27.46 13.79
CA LYS A 150 8.24 -28.82 14.26
C LYS A 150 7.53 -28.73 15.60
N LEU A 151 6.30 -29.22 15.64
CA LEU A 151 5.46 -29.14 16.81
C LEU A 151 5.96 -30.05 17.94
N SER A 152 5.69 -29.66 19.18
CA SER A 152 5.94 -30.50 20.33
C SER A 152 5.25 -31.87 20.19
N THR A 153 5.96 -32.95 20.51
CA THR A 153 5.38 -34.28 20.54
C THR A 153 4.72 -34.60 21.89
N ASP A 154 4.90 -33.70 22.87
CA ASP A 154 4.30 -33.85 24.17
C ASP A 154 2.80 -33.63 24.10
N GLU A 155 2.05 -34.48 24.78
CA GLU A 155 0.60 -34.43 24.79
C GLU A 155 0.09 -34.37 26.21
N LYS A 156 -0.93 -33.55 26.39
CA LYS A 156 -1.67 -33.51 27.64
C LYS A 156 -3.15 -33.68 27.34
N ASN A 157 -3.73 -34.73 27.90
CA ASN A 157 -5.14 -35.04 27.73
C ASN A 157 -6.00 -33.86 28.12
N LEU A 158 -6.89 -33.46 27.23
CA LEU A 158 -7.91 -32.44 27.47
C LEU A 158 -9.23 -33.15 27.81
N ARG A 159 -9.84 -32.75 28.92
CA ARG A 159 -11.18 -33.26 29.27
C ARG A 159 -12.24 -32.53 28.45
N ILE A 160 -12.88 -33.25 27.55
CA ILE A 160 -13.99 -32.73 26.73
C ILE A 160 -15.28 -33.52 27.04
N PRO A 161 -16.47 -32.91 26.81
CA PRO A 161 -17.77 -33.47 27.21
C PRO A 161 -18.31 -34.54 26.24
N VAL A 162 -17.45 -35.13 25.39
CA VAL A 162 -17.85 -36.15 24.41
C VAL A 162 -16.76 -37.21 24.29
N ASN A 163 -17.17 -38.47 24.13
CA ASN A 163 -16.23 -39.54 23.76
C ASN A 163 -15.95 -39.43 22.26
N LEU A 164 -14.65 -39.44 21.89
CA LEU A 164 -14.17 -39.35 20.51
C LEU A 164 -13.80 -40.71 19.91
N ASP A 165 -13.80 -41.77 20.71
CA ASP A 165 -13.47 -43.08 20.23
C ASP A 165 -14.51 -43.55 19.18
N ASP A 166 -14.01 -44.15 18.10
CA ASP A 166 -14.81 -44.60 16.96
C ASP A 166 -15.66 -43.51 16.29
N LYS A 167 -15.22 -42.24 16.37
CA LYS A 167 -15.89 -41.12 15.72
C LYS A 167 -15.01 -40.47 14.67
N PHE A 168 -15.66 -39.98 13.61
CA PHE A 168 -15.05 -39.08 12.66
C PHE A 168 -14.96 -37.69 13.28
N VAL A 169 -13.76 -37.26 13.60
CA VAL A 169 -13.50 -36.00 14.29
C VAL A 169 -13.02 -34.95 13.30
N VAL A 170 -13.84 -33.94 13.08
CA VAL A 170 -13.47 -32.69 12.34
C VAL A 170 -13.03 -31.66 13.37
N LEU A 171 -11.79 -31.19 13.27
CA LEU A 171 -11.23 -30.18 14.16
C LEU A 171 -11.13 -28.84 13.44
N SER A 172 -11.54 -27.77 14.10
CA SER A 172 -11.31 -26.38 13.64
C SER A 172 -10.69 -25.56 14.76
N ILE A 173 -9.57 -24.89 14.47
CA ILE A 173 -8.85 -24.03 15.42
C ILE A 173 -8.64 -22.65 14.80
N SER A 174 -9.27 -21.63 15.35
CA SER A 174 -9.01 -20.22 14.97
C SER A 174 -9.67 -19.24 15.94
N GLN A 175 -9.36 -17.96 15.83
CA GLN A 175 -10.07 -16.91 16.54
C GLN A 175 -11.52 -16.81 16.02
N TRP A 176 -12.49 -16.56 16.93
CA TRP A 176 -13.88 -16.37 16.54
C TRP A 176 -14.06 -15.01 15.86
N THR A 177 -14.00 -14.99 14.54
CA THR A 177 -14.24 -13.82 13.71
C THR A 177 -15.00 -14.21 12.44
N LYS A 178 -15.72 -13.26 11.84
CA LYS A 178 -16.48 -13.51 10.62
C LYS A 178 -15.61 -13.99 9.46
N ARG A 179 -14.38 -13.47 9.36
CA ARG A 179 -13.42 -13.88 8.34
C ARG A 179 -13.09 -15.38 8.41
N LYS A 180 -13.05 -15.97 9.60
CA LYS A 180 -12.71 -17.39 9.78
C LYS A 180 -13.81 -18.36 9.38
N GLY A 181 -14.98 -17.88 8.95
CA GLY A 181 -16.01 -18.66 8.26
C GLY A 181 -16.67 -19.77 9.09
N PHE A 182 -16.73 -19.64 10.41
CA PHE A 182 -17.40 -20.63 11.26
C PHE A 182 -18.87 -20.86 10.90
N ASP A 183 -19.58 -19.82 10.44
CA ASP A 183 -20.93 -19.94 9.94
C ASP A 183 -21.01 -20.92 8.77
N ARG A 184 -20.11 -20.85 7.81
CA ARG A 184 -20.08 -21.73 6.64
C ARG A 184 -19.71 -23.17 7.03
N LEU A 185 -18.70 -23.33 7.90
CA LEU A 185 -18.32 -24.64 8.41
C LEU A 185 -19.45 -25.33 9.18
N ILE A 186 -20.08 -24.61 10.12
CA ILE A 186 -21.19 -25.13 10.95
C ILE A 186 -22.37 -25.50 10.07
N GLN A 187 -22.75 -24.63 9.13
CA GLN A 187 -23.88 -24.89 8.22
C GLN A 187 -23.60 -26.09 7.31
N SER A 188 -22.39 -26.22 6.77
CA SER A 188 -21.99 -27.38 5.96
C SER A 188 -22.01 -28.68 6.78
N PHE A 189 -21.45 -28.62 8.00
CA PHE A 189 -21.40 -29.79 8.88
C PHE A 189 -22.80 -30.24 9.32
N ILE A 190 -23.67 -29.35 9.73
CA ILE A 190 -25.05 -29.66 10.13
C ILE A 190 -25.85 -30.20 8.95
N THR A 191 -25.73 -29.60 7.77
CA THR A 191 -26.45 -30.09 6.59
C THR A 191 -26.07 -31.53 6.26
N GLU A 192 -24.86 -31.97 6.56
CA GLU A 192 -24.36 -33.27 6.23
C GLU A 192 -24.53 -34.28 7.37
N PHE A 193 -24.29 -33.88 8.62
CA PHE A 193 -24.13 -34.81 9.75
C PHE A 193 -25.18 -34.67 10.85
N ASP A 194 -26.25 -33.91 10.65
CA ASP A 194 -27.35 -33.92 11.64
C ASP A 194 -28.09 -35.28 11.61
N GLY A 195 -28.04 -36.01 12.72
CA GLY A 195 -28.52 -37.38 12.82
C GLY A 195 -27.47 -38.47 12.55
N VAL A 196 -26.19 -38.10 12.38
CA VAL A 196 -25.07 -39.02 12.25
C VAL A 196 -24.31 -39.03 13.58
N ASP A 197 -24.39 -40.16 14.31
CA ASP A 197 -23.90 -40.26 15.69
C ASP A 197 -22.38 -40.41 15.78
N ASP A 198 -21.72 -40.83 14.71
CA ASP A 198 -20.28 -41.07 14.66
C ASP A 198 -19.49 -39.94 14.00
N ALA A 199 -20.10 -38.74 13.80
CA ALA A 199 -19.41 -37.54 13.34
C ALA A 199 -19.45 -36.46 14.40
N VAL A 200 -18.31 -35.78 14.68
CA VAL A 200 -18.20 -34.72 15.68
C VAL A 200 -17.36 -33.58 15.11
N LEU A 201 -17.88 -32.33 15.27
CA LEU A 201 -17.13 -31.11 15.00
C LEU A 201 -16.61 -30.51 16.31
N LEU A 202 -15.29 -30.48 16.47
CA LEU A 202 -14.61 -29.80 17.57
C LEU A 202 -14.21 -28.40 17.15
N ILE A 203 -14.73 -27.37 17.80
CA ILE A 203 -14.37 -25.98 17.56
C ILE A 203 -13.56 -25.45 18.73
N LYS A 204 -12.25 -25.35 18.53
CA LYS A 204 -11.35 -24.67 19.47
C LYS A 204 -11.22 -23.20 19.07
N THR A 205 -11.65 -22.31 19.93
CA THR A 205 -11.60 -20.88 19.67
C THR A 205 -11.36 -20.09 20.94
N HIS A 206 -10.95 -18.84 20.76
CA HIS A 206 -10.99 -17.84 21.82
C HIS A 206 -11.83 -16.64 21.35
N GLY A 207 -12.55 -16.08 22.29
CA GLY A 207 -13.36 -14.90 22.03
C GLY A 207 -12.53 -13.62 22.06
N SER A 208 -13.23 -12.52 21.91
CA SER A 208 -12.77 -11.15 22.12
C SER A 208 -13.60 -10.53 23.26
N PRO A 209 -13.32 -9.32 23.70
CA PRO A 209 -14.18 -8.62 24.66
C PRO A 209 -15.66 -8.54 24.22
N THR A 210 -15.89 -8.58 22.90
CA THR A 210 -17.24 -8.56 22.31
C THR A 210 -17.83 -9.93 22.01
N HIS A 211 -17.02 -11.01 22.06
CA HIS A 211 -17.44 -12.39 21.78
C HIS A 211 -17.11 -13.28 22.97
N THR A 212 -17.99 -13.28 23.96
CA THR A 212 -17.91 -14.18 25.11
C THR A 212 -18.24 -15.62 24.72
N THR A 213 -17.93 -16.59 25.58
CA THR A 213 -18.30 -18.01 25.35
C THR A 213 -19.80 -18.16 25.11
N GLU A 214 -20.63 -17.45 25.86
CA GLU A 214 -22.09 -17.47 25.73
C GLU A 214 -22.55 -16.92 24.37
N THR A 215 -21.96 -15.79 23.93
CA THR A 215 -22.26 -15.20 22.62
C THR A 215 -21.92 -16.20 21.51
N ILE A 216 -20.75 -16.84 21.58
CA ILE A 216 -20.32 -17.85 20.60
C ILE A 216 -21.29 -19.04 20.56
N GLN A 217 -21.73 -19.53 21.74
CA GLN A 217 -22.72 -20.62 21.82
C GLN A 217 -24.06 -20.22 21.16
N ASN A 218 -24.51 -18.99 21.37
CA ASN A 218 -25.72 -18.47 20.74
C ASN A 218 -25.58 -18.36 19.23
N GLU A 219 -24.42 -17.93 18.73
CA GLU A 219 -24.15 -17.90 17.29
C GLU A 219 -24.09 -19.29 16.67
N ILE A 220 -23.46 -20.27 17.33
CA ILE A 220 -23.46 -21.68 16.87
C ILE A 220 -24.90 -22.19 16.76
N LYS A 221 -25.72 -21.91 17.77
CA LYS A 221 -27.14 -22.26 17.74
C LYS A 221 -27.87 -21.57 16.58
N TYR A 222 -27.63 -20.27 16.39
CA TYR A 222 -28.22 -19.51 15.30
C TYR A 222 -27.83 -20.09 13.92
N TYR A 223 -26.57 -20.41 13.69
CA TYR A 223 -26.12 -20.99 12.41
C TYR A 223 -26.74 -22.35 12.15
N ARG A 224 -26.84 -23.19 13.18
CA ARG A 224 -27.53 -24.48 13.10
C ARG A 224 -29.01 -24.28 12.78
N ASP A 225 -29.68 -23.44 13.54
CA ASP A 225 -31.12 -23.21 13.41
C ASP A 225 -31.47 -22.55 12.06
N SER A 226 -30.58 -21.75 11.49
CA SER A 226 -30.73 -21.13 10.16
C SER A 226 -30.84 -22.16 9.02
N ILE A 227 -30.31 -23.36 9.22
CA ILE A 227 -30.45 -24.48 8.26
C ILE A 227 -31.69 -25.32 8.58
N LEU A 228 -31.88 -25.71 9.84
CA LEU A 228 -32.88 -26.72 10.21
C LEU A 228 -34.31 -26.14 10.25
N LEU A 229 -34.51 -24.91 10.75
CA LEU A 229 -35.85 -24.33 10.87
C LEU A 229 -36.55 -24.09 9.52
N PRO A 230 -35.91 -23.58 8.47
CA PRO A 230 -36.54 -23.48 7.17
C PRO A 230 -36.98 -24.81 6.59
N MET A 231 -36.28 -25.91 6.97
CA MET A 231 -36.64 -27.26 6.57
C MET A 231 -37.69 -27.91 7.46
N ASN A 232 -38.22 -27.18 8.45
CA ASN A 232 -39.15 -27.68 9.49
C ASN A 232 -38.56 -28.86 10.27
N GLN A 233 -37.24 -28.85 10.53
CA GLN A 233 -36.53 -29.90 11.25
C GLN A 233 -36.08 -29.41 12.62
N LYS A 234 -36.00 -30.34 13.57
CA LYS A 234 -35.33 -30.14 14.86
C LYS A 234 -33.97 -30.81 14.83
N PRO A 235 -32.97 -30.30 15.56
CA PRO A 235 -31.70 -30.98 15.70
C PRO A 235 -31.87 -32.40 16.16
N LYS A 236 -31.27 -33.34 15.45
CA LYS A 236 -31.32 -34.79 15.79
C LYS A 236 -30.13 -35.20 16.64
N THR A 237 -28.99 -34.50 16.47
CA THR A 237 -27.75 -34.75 17.19
C THR A 237 -27.20 -33.47 17.80
N ASN A 238 -26.39 -33.58 18.86
CA ASN A 238 -25.62 -32.50 19.44
C ASN A 238 -24.12 -32.82 19.28
N ASN A 239 -23.66 -32.81 18.05
CA ASN A 239 -22.34 -33.26 17.65
C ASN A 239 -21.37 -32.10 17.32
N ILE A 240 -21.66 -30.86 17.78
CA ILE A 240 -20.75 -29.74 17.77
C ILE A 240 -20.30 -29.41 19.19
N VAL A 241 -19.01 -29.42 19.42
CA VAL A 241 -18.38 -29.21 20.73
C VAL A 241 -17.50 -27.97 20.69
N LEU A 242 -17.87 -26.97 21.49
CA LEU A 242 -17.08 -25.75 21.66
C LEU A 242 -16.03 -25.96 22.78
N ILE A 243 -14.79 -25.61 22.46
CA ILE A 243 -13.64 -25.60 23.38
C ILE A 243 -13.15 -24.16 23.47
N PRO A 244 -13.64 -23.36 24.43
CA PRO A 244 -13.32 -21.94 24.53
C PRO A 244 -12.00 -21.69 25.27
N GLY A 245 -11.43 -20.49 25.06
CA GLY A 245 -10.26 -19.99 25.79
C GLY A 245 -8.93 -20.42 25.19
N PHE A 246 -7.84 -20.11 25.90
CA PHE A 246 -6.48 -20.49 25.49
C PHE A 246 -6.15 -21.89 25.98
N LEU A 247 -5.38 -22.62 25.21
CA LEU A 247 -4.86 -23.95 25.55
C LEU A 247 -3.34 -23.92 25.41
N SER A 248 -2.67 -24.82 26.17
CA SER A 248 -1.25 -25.05 25.99
C SER A 248 -0.96 -25.76 24.67
N SER A 249 0.29 -25.73 24.20
CA SER A 249 0.74 -26.44 23.01
C SER A 249 0.49 -27.95 23.08
N GLU A 250 0.67 -28.55 24.26
CA GLU A 250 0.44 -29.95 24.47
C GLU A 250 -1.06 -30.35 24.37
N ASN A 251 -1.95 -29.45 24.83
CA ASN A 251 -3.39 -29.67 24.65
C ASN A 251 -3.82 -29.52 23.18
N ILE A 252 -3.22 -28.60 22.46
CA ILE A 252 -3.45 -28.41 21.01
C ILE A 252 -2.95 -29.68 20.27
N SER A 253 -1.73 -30.13 20.56
CA SER A 253 -1.19 -31.37 19.98
C SER A 253 -2.11 -32.58 20.22
N TRP A 254 -2.66 -32.70 21.44
CA TRP A 254 -3.64 -33.75 21.74
C TRP A 254 -4.92 -33.64 20.89
N LEU A 255 -5.47 -32.43 20.71
CA LEU A 255 -6.64 -32.23 19.85
C LEU A 255 -6.33 -32.58 18.39
N GLN A 256 -5.19 -32.15 17.88
CA GLN A 256 -4.75 -32.45 16.51
C GLN A 256 -4.61 -33.98 16.29
N LYS A 257 -4.06 -34.72 17.26
CA LYS A 257 -3.94 -36.18 17.18
C LYS A 257 -5.26 -36.95 17.31
N LYS A 258 -6.29 -36.30 17.91
CA LYS A 258 -7.64 -36.88 17.98
C LYS A 258 -8.47 -36.57 16.74
N ALA A 259 -8.05 -35.62 15.93
CA ALA A 259 -8.73 -35.27 14.69
C ALA A 259 -8.43 -36.29 13.57
N ASN A 260 -9.41 -36.52 12.71
CA ASN A 260 -9.23 -37.24 11.46
C ASN A 260 -9.02 -36.27 10.28
N VAL A 261 -9.60 -35.06 10.37
CA VAL A 261 -9.37 -33.97 9.44
C VAL A 261 -9.42 -32.64 10.19
N PHE A 262 -8.69 -31.66 9.66
CA PHE A 262 -8.78 -30.28 10.11
C PHE A 262 -9.61 -29.48 9.09
N ALA A 263 -10.57 -28.68 9.56
CA ALA A 263 -11.42 -27.89 8.68
C ALA A 263 -11.37 -26.39 9.05
N LEU A 264 -11.16 -25.54 8.05
CA LEU A 264 -11.20 -24.09 8.21
C LEU A 264 -11.79 -23.45 6.95
N PHE A 265 -13.03 -22.97 7.03
CA PHE A 265 -13.76 -22.36 5.90
C PHE A 265 -13.55 -20.85 5.88
N THR A 266 -12.29 -20.44 6.05
CA THR A 266 -11.92 -19.04 6.10
C THR A 266 -12.25 -18.30 4.81
N ARG A 267 -12.62 -17.02 4.94
CA ARG A 267 -12.86 -16.12 3.83
C ARG A 267 -11.59 -15.45 3.30
N GLY A 268 -10.49 -15.58 4.05
CA GLY A 268 -9.20 -15.04 3.68
C GLY A 268 -8.12 -15.36 4.70
N GLU A 269 -6.96 -15.76 4.23
CA GLU A 269 -5.77 -16.04 5.02
C GLU A 269 -4.55 -15.43 4.35
N GLY A 270 -3.76 -14.70 5.12
CA GLY A 270 -2.47 -14.24 4.66
C GLY A 270 -1.43 -15.35 4.57
N PHE A 271 -1.55 -16.37 5.42
CA PHE A 271 -0.75 -17.59 5.39
C PHE A 271 -1.52 -18.82 5.92
N GLY A 272 -2.21 -18.68 7.06
CA GLY A 272 -3.03 -19.74 7.62
C GLY A 272 -2.25 -20.73 8.50
N LEU A 273 -1.44 -20.25 9.44
CA LEU A 273 -0.65 -21.11 10.36
C LEU A 273 -1.42 -22.29 10.96
N PRO A 274 -2.70 -22.19 11.39
CA PRO A 274 -3.43 -23.34 11.92
C PRO A 274 -3.62 -24.49 10.91
N VAL A 275 -3.67 -24.17 9.62
CA VAL A 275 -3.75 -25.18 8.55
C VAL A 275 -2.39 -25.88 8.40
N ALA A 276 -1.30 -25.12 8.40
CA ALA A 276 0.05 -25.69 8.37
C ALA A 276 0.35 -26.57 9.57
N GLU A 277 -0.05 -26.14 10.77
CA GLU A 277 0.07 -26.93 12.00
C GLU A 277 -0.70 -28.25 11.92
N ALA A 278 -1.90 -28.25 11.35
CA ALA A 278 -2.68 -29.43 11.14
C ALA A 278 -1.99 -30.44 10.20
N LEU A 279 -1.44 -29.97 9.09
CA LEU A 279 -0.64 -30.82 8.18
C LEU A 279 0.61 -31.36 8.85
N MET A 280 1.28 -30.62 9.72
CA MET A 280 2.41 -31.08 10.50
C MET A 280 2.02 -32.15 11.51
N HIS A 281 0.76 -32.20 11.93
CA HIS A 281 0.18 -33.29 12.74
C HIS A 281 -0.38 -34.46 11.90
N GLU A 282 -0.11 -34.47 10.61
CA GLU A 282 -0.59 -35.50 9.67
C GLU A 282 -2.12 -35.51 9.53
N ASN A 283 -2.78 -34.37 9.73
CA ASN A 283 -4.20 -34.22 9.46
C ASN A 283 -4.43 -33.72 8.03
N PRO A 284 -5.15 -34.45 7.18
CA PRO A 284 -5.67 -33.89 5.94
C PRO A 284 -6.56 -32.69 6.23
N VAL A 285 -6.58 -31.71 5.32
CA VAL A 285 -7.28 -30.46 5.54
C VAL A 285 -8.49 -30.30 4.62
N VAL A 286 -9.56 -29.68 5.15
CA VAL A 286 -10.76 -29.29 4.40
C VAL A 286 -10.81 -27.76 4.41
N VAL A 287 -10.39 -27.13 3.32
CA VAL A 287 -10.11 -25.71 3.28
C VAL A 287 -10.55 -25.07 1.95
N PRO A 288 -10.77 -23.75 1.89
CA PRO A 288 -11.02 -23.07 0.62
C PRO A 288 -9.88 -23.29 -0.37
N LYS A 289 -10.22 -23.29 -1.66
CA LYS A 289 -9.21 -23.39 -2.74
C LYS A 289 -8.46 -22.08 -3.01
N GLU A 290 -8.78 -21.01 -2.29
CA GLU A 290 -8.23 -19.67 -2.47
C GLU A 290 -7.68 -19.10 -1.15
N GLY A 291 -6.58 -18.36 -1.23
CA GLY A 291 -5.93 -17.71 -0.08
C GLY A 291 -4.51 -18.20 0.15
N GLY A 292 -3.78 -17.54 1.04
CA GLY A 292 -2.35 -17.77 1.26
C GLY A 292 -1.96 -19.17 1.76
N HIS A 293 -2.91 -19.93 2.28
CA HIS A 293 -2.68 -21.31 2.70
C HIS A 293 -2.48 -22.30 1.54
N VAL A 294 -2.93 -21.95 0.33
CA VAL A 294 -2.83 -22.84 -0.83
C VAL A 294 -1.38 -23.04 -1.26
N ASP A 295 -0.50 -22.08 -1.03
CA ASP A 295 0.91 -22.14 -1.45
C ASP A 295 1.70 -23.30 -0.86
N TYR A 296 1.34 -23.80 0.33
CA TYR A 296 2.06 -24.88 1.00
C TYR A 296 1.27 -26.19 1.12
N ILE A 297 0.11 -26.26 0.52
CA ILE A 297 -0.73 -27.47 0.57
C ILE A 297 -0.49 -28.34 -0.67
N ASP A 298 -0.09 -29.60 -0.45
CA ASP A 298 -0.14 -30.62 -1.51
C ASP A 298 -1.61 -30.94 -1.83
N GLU A 299 -1.99 -30.90 -3.10
CA GLU A 299 -3.35 -31.23 -3.56
C GLU A 299 -3.83 -32.61 -3.08
N ASN A 300 -2.90 -33.56 -2.88
CA ASN A 300 -3.23 -34.89 -2.36
C ASN A 300 -3.45 -34.91 -0.85
N ALA A 301 -3.19 -33.84 -0.13
CA ALA A 301 -3.38 -33.73 1.31
C ALA A 301 -4.61 -32.89 1.69
N ALA A 302 -5.42 -32.47 0.74
CA ALA A 302 -6.52 -31.56 0.95
C ALA A 302 -7.82 -31.99 0.27
N PHE A 303 -8.93 -31.57 0.88
CA PHE A 303 -10.27 -31.49 0.31
C PHE A 303 -10.57 -30.01 0.10
N PHE A 304 -10.44 -29.53 -1.13
CA PHE A 304 -10.63 -28.13 -1.43
C PHE A 304 -12.11 -27.79 -1.60
N VAL A 305 -12.56 -26.80 -0.84
CA VAL A 305 -13.93 -26.28 -0.89
C VAL A 305 -14.02 -25.15 -1.88
N ASP A 306 -14.91 -25.26 -2.84
CA ASP A 306 -15.20 -24.23 -3.82
C ASP A 306 -16.06 -23.11 -3.23
N GLY A 307 -16.10 -21.97 -3.94
CA GLY A 307 -16.84 -20.79 -3.51
C GLY A 307 -16.80 -19.68 -4.55
N VAL A 308 -17.09 -18.49 -4.11
CA VAL A 308 -17.09 -17.30 -4.96
C VAL A 308 -16.40 -16.14 -4.27
N TRP A 309 -15.74 -15.29 -5.04
CA TRP A 309 -15.28 -14.01 -4.55
C TRP A 309 -16.49 -13.08 -4.39
N ASP A 310 -16.78 -12.68 -3.17
CA ASP A 310 -17.91 -11.82 -2.82
C ASP A 310 -17.43 -10.62 -2.00
N THR A 311 -18.19 -9.54 -2.04
CA THR A 311 -17.87 -8.30 -1.34
C THR A 311 -17.82 -8.52 0.16
N CYS A 312 -16.86 -7.88 0.84
CA CYS A 312 -16.80 -7.83 2.29
C CYS A 312 -17.99 -7.03 2.83
N ILE A 313 -19.16 -7.70 2.99
CA ILE A 313 -20.44 -7.08 3.34
C ILE A 313 -20.39 -6.43 4.74
N PHE A 314 -19.45 -6.83 5.55
CA PHE A 314 -19.31 -6.36 6.91
C PHE A 314 -18.24 -5.29 6.95
N ASN A 315 -18.63 -4.07 7.27
CA ASN A 315 -17.70 -2.97 7.56
C ASN A 315 -16.89 -3.29 8.83
N ILE A 316 -16.02 -4.29 8.72
CA ILE A 316 -15.12 -4.74 9.79
C ILE A 316 -13.76 -4.15 9.47
N ILE A 317 -13.43 -3.05 10.13
CA ILE A 317 -12.10 -2.45 9.99
C ILE A 317 -11.02 -3.50 10.30
N PRO A 318 -9.99 -3.64 9.45
CA PRO A 318 -9.59 -2.71 8.38
C PRO A 318 -10.10 -3.07 6.96
N TYR A 319 -11.03 -4.01 6.81
CA TYR A 319 -11.50 -4.43 5.49
C TYR A 319 -12.45 -3.41 4.90
N ASP A 320 -12.12 -2.95 3.68
CA ASP A 320 -12.96 -2.05 2.90
C ASP A 320 -14.21 -2.80 2.39
N CYS A 321 -15.35 -2.11 2.30
CA CYS A 321 -16.56 -2.63 1.70
C CYS A 321 -16.43 -2.88 0.17
N GLU A 322 -15.40 -2.35 -0.48
CA GLU A 322 -15.06 -2.66 -1.86
C GLU A 322 -14.14 -3.88 -2.01
N ALA A 323 -13.52 -4.34 -0.90
CA ALA A 323 -12.70 -5.52 -0.91
C ALA A 323 -13.56 -6.79 -1.06
N LYS A 324 -12.99 -7.83 -1.64
CA LYS A 324 -13.62 -9.13 -1.78
C LYS A 324 -12.87 -10.16 -0.95
N TRP A 325 -13.63 -11.07 -0.42
CA TRP A 325 -13.12 -12.27 0.23
C TRP A 325 -13.74 -13.53 -0.42
N PHE A 326 -13.15 -14.69 -0.18
CA PHE A 326 -13.62 -15.93 -0.77
C PHE A 326 -14.71 -16.57 0.10
N GLU A 327 -15.97 -16.46 -0.35
CA GLU A 327 -17.12 -17.02 0.33
C GLU A 327 -17.31 -18.47 -0.07
N THR A 328 -17.02 -19.41 0.84
CA THR A 328 -17.14 -20.85 0.58
C THR A 328 -18.59 -21.31 0.40
N SER A 329 -18.81 -22.20 -0.54
CA SER A 329 -20.10 -22.83 -0.80
C SER A 329 -20.45 -23.84 0.30
N ILE A 330 -21.62 -23.69 0.93
CA ILE A 330 -22.14 -24.65 1.92
C ILE A 330 -22.32 -26.03 1.26
N SER A 331 -22.84 -26.07 0.04
CA SER A 331 -23.07 -27.31 -0.70
C SER A 331 -21.77 -28.04 -1.00
N ASP A 332 -20.74 -27.33 -1.40
CA ASP A 332 -19.44 -27.91 -1.70
C ASP A 332 -18.70 -28.32 -0.42
N GLY A 333 -18.71 -27.45 0.60
CA GLY A 333 -18.16 -27.78 1.91
C GLY A 333 -18.77 -29.04 2.52
N ARG A 334 -20.10 -29.20 2.37
CA ARG A 334 -20.80 -30.44 2.72
C ARG A 334 -20.25 -31.64 1.94
N SER A 335 -20.08 -31.50 0.63
CA SER A 335 -19.57 -32.57 -0.25
C SER A 335 -18.16 -33.01 0.15
N GLU A 336 -17.27 -32.04 0.40
CA GLU A 336 -15.88 -32.33 0.78
C GLU A 336 -15.77 -32.98 2.17
N LEU A 337 -16.58 -32.53 3.12
CA LEU A 337 -16.69 -33.18 4.43
C LEU A 337 -17.23 -34.60 4.32
N ARG A 338 -18.18 -34.84 3.40
CA ARG A 338 -18.70 -36.20 3.12
C ARG A 338 -17.63 -37.10 2.53
N LYS A 339 -16.85 -36.63 1.55
CA LYS A 339 -15.74 -37.37 0.96
C LYS A 339 -14.72 -37.81 2.03
N ALA A 340 -14.37 -36.90 2.92
CA ALA A 340 -13.46 -37.23 4.03
C ALA A 340 -14.04 -38.26 4.98
N TYR A 341 -15.31 -38.13 5.34
CA TYR A 341 -16.01 -39.10 6.19
C TYR A 341 -16.11 -40.51 5.55
N GLU A 342 -16.48 -40.55 4.28
CA GLU A 342 -16.57 -41.85 3.56
C GLU A 342 -15.19 -42.52 3.44
N MET A 343 -14.15 -41.72 3.19
CA MET A 343 -12.77 -42.25 3.18
C MET A 343 -12.36 -42.76 4.56
N TRP A 344 -12.64 -42.02 5.64
CA TRP A 344 -12.40 -42.49 7.01
C TRP A 344 -13.10 -43.82 7.30
N LYS A 345 -14.34 -43.99 6.79
CA LYS A 345 -15.15 -45.18 7.03
C LYS A 345 -14.73 -46.40 6.20
N SER A 346 -14.40 -46.19 4.94
CA SER A 346 -14.13 -47.27 3.96
C SER A 346 -12.65 -47.59 3.77
N ASP A 347 -11.77 -46.59 3.91
CA ASP A 347 -10.33 -46.71 3.71
C ASP A 347 -9.54 -45.72 4.59
N PRO A 348 -9.54 -45.94 5.92
CA PRO A 348 -8.87 -45.03 6.86
C PRO A 348 -7.35 -44.91 6.61
N LYS A 349 -6.72 -45.98 6.04
CA LYS A 349 -5.30 -45.90 5.68
C LYS A 349 -5.01 -44.86 4.62
N LYS A 350 -5.89 -44.72 3.64
CA LYS A 350 -5.75 -43.70 2.60
C LYS A 350 -5.82 -42.30 3.19
N LEU A 351 -6.72 -42.04 4.14
CA LEU A 351 -6.81 -40.80 4.86
C LEU A 351 -5.53 -40.48 5.65
N GLU A 352 -4.95 -41.47 6.31
CA GLU A 352 -3.67 -41.32 7.00
C GLU A 352 -2.51 -41.04 6.02
N GLU A 353 -2.49 -41.70 4.86
CA GLU A 353 -1.49 -41.48 3.82
C GLU A 353 -1.58 -40.05 3.27
N MET A 354 -2.78 -39.51 3.10
CA MET A 354 -2.98 -38.08 2.74
C MET A 354 -2.34 -37.17 3.79
N GLY A 355 -2.57 -37.39 5.06
CA GLY A 355 -1.97 -36.57 6.12
C GLY A 355 -0.43 -36.64 6.13
N LYS A 356 0.13 -37.86 5.95
CA LYS A 356 1.59 -38.06 5.84
C LYS A 356 2.18 -37.33 4.60
N ALA A 357 1.46 -37.35 3.47
CA ALA A 357 1.88 -36.65 2.27
C ALA A 357 1.93 -35.14 2.51
N GLY A 358 0.92 -34.55 3.16
CA GLY A 358 0.90 -33.11 3.49
C GLY A 358 2.07 -32.69 4.38
N LYS A 359 2.36 -33.47 5.44
CA LYS A 359 3.51 -33.21 6.30
C LYS A 359 4.84 -33.29 5.54
N LYS A 360 4.99 -34.37 4.75
CA LYS A 360 6.20 -34.53 3.91
C LYS A 360 6.42 -33.36 2.99
N HIS A 361 5.36 -32.91 2.33
CA HIS A 361 5.42 -31.77 1.41
C HIS A 361 5.93 -30.50 2.13
N ILE A 362 5.38 -30.16 3.31
CA ILE A 362 5.83 -29.00 4.08
C ILE A 362 7.32 -29.12 4.43
N LEU A 363 7.77 -30.29 4.91
CA LEU A 363 9.15 -30.52 5.31
C LEU A 363 10.15 -30.42 4.14
N GLU A 364 9.72 -30.75 2.92
CA GLU A 364 10.54 -30.72 1.72
C GLU A 364 10.48 -29.37 0.98
N SER A 365 9.54 -28.47 1.30
CA SER A 365 9.30 -27.21 0.57
C SER A 365 10.01 -25.98 1.16
N GLY A 366 10.89 -26.18 2.13
CA GLY A 366 11.75 -25.09 2.66
C GLY A 366 10.98 -24.08 3.51
N TYR A 367 10.08 -24.57 4.37
CA TYR A 367 9.40 -23.79 5.40
C TYR A 367 10.06 -23.91 6.77
N ASP A 368 11.18 -24.62 6.87
CA ASP A 368 11.99 -24.71 8.09
C ASP A 368 12.68 -23.36 8.41
N PRO A 369 13.13 -23.16 9.68
CA PRO A 369 13.71 -21.89 10.09
C PRO A 369 14.91 -21.44 9.27
N TYR A 370 15.80 -22.37 8.88
CA TYR A 370 16.99 -22.02 8.10
C TYR A 370 16.63 -21.57 6.69
N SER A 371 15.83 -22.36 5.97
CA SER A 371 15.40 -22.05 4.59
C SER A 371 14.63 -20.74 4.50
N VAL A 372 13.78 -20.44 5.48
CA VAL A 372 13.08 -19.14 5.53
C VAL A 372 14.05 -18.00 5.81
N GLY A 373 15.05 -18.20 6.68
CA GLY A 373 16.11 -17.22 6.92
C GLY A 373 16.92 -16.91 5.67
N GLU A 374 17.27 -17.95 4.89
CA GLU A 374 17.97 -17.81 3.61
C GLU A 374 17.14 -16.99 2.60
N LYS A 375 15.85 -17.35 2.39
CA LYS A 375 14.93 -16.59 1.51
C LYS A 375 14.79 -15.12 1.93
N PHE A 376 14.74 -14.85 3.24
CA PHE A 376 14.70 -13.50 3.76
C PHE A 376 15.96 -12.70 3.37
N LEU A 377 17.13 -13.28 3.52
CA LEU A 377 18.38 -12.61 3.17
C LEU A 377 18.60 -12.49 1.67
N GLU A 378 18.14 -13.45 0.87
CA GLU A 378 18.14 -13.33 -0.58
C GLU A 378 17.28 -12.16 -1.05
N ALA A 379 16.09 -11.98 -0.43
CA ALA A 379 15.25 -10.82 -0.70
C ALA A 379 15.99 -9.51 -0.35
N LEU A 380 16.67 -9.40 0.80
CA LEU A 380 17.48 -8.23 1.14
C LEU A 380 18.67 -8.02 0.19
N LYS A 381 19.35 -9.09 -0.26
CA LYS A 381 20.44 -8.99 -1.24
C LYS A 381 19.95 -8.40 -2.57
N SER A 382 18.73 -8.73 -2.99
CA SER A 382 18.14 -8.19 -4.21
C SER A 382 18.00 -6.67 -4.21
N LEU A 383 17.84 -6.03 -3.04
CA LEU A 383 17.88 -4.57 -2.91
C LEU A 383 19.26 -3.99 -3.25
N LYS A 384 20.32 -4.63 -2.78
CA LYS A 384 21.70 -4.20 -3.07
C LYS A 384 22.06 -4.39 -4.55
N ASP A 385 21.52 -5.43 -5.17
CA ASP A 385 21.77 -5.72 -6.58
C ASP A 385 20.95 -4.79 -7.49
N ALA A 386 19.76 -4.38 -7.10
CA ALA A 386 18.98 -3.36 -7.78
C ALA A 386 19.70 -2.00 -7.82
N GLU A 387 20.39 -1.59 -6.74
CA GLU A 387 21.24 -0.37 -6.77
C GLU A 387 22.32 -0.40 -7.86
N LYS A 388 22.87 -1.58 -8.18
CA LYS A 388 23.89 -1.72 -9.22
C LYS A 388 23.34 -1.68 -10.64
N VAL A 389 22.05 -1.95 -10.81
CA VAL A 389 21.37 -2.02 -12.12
C VAL A 389 20.70 -0.70 -12.47
N GLU A 390 20.29 0.11 -11.50
CA GLU A 390 19.67 1.42 -11.75
C GLU A 390 20.73 2.45 -12.14
N ASN A 391 21.01 2.53 -13.43
CA ASN A 391 21.50 3.76 -14.05
C ASN A 391 20.40 4.84 -13.98
N GLU A 392 20.07 5.30 -12.77
CA GLU A 392 19.17 6.44 -12.62
C GLU A 392 19.80 7.64 -13.34
N PRO A 393 19.05 8.32 -14.22
CA PRO A 393 19.57 9.48 -14.95
C PRO A 393 20.16 10.53 -13.98
N GLU A 394 21.26 11.15 -14.34
CA GLU A 394 21.95 12.14 -13.50
C GLU A 394 21.03 13.29 -13.07
N ILE A 395 20.08 13.68 -13.95
CA ILE A 395 19.07 14.69 -13.63
C ILE A 395 18.19 14.24 -12.45
N LYS A 396 17.73 12.98 -12.43
CA LYS A 396 16.86 12.46 -11.37
C LYS A 396 17.60 12.36 -10.03
N LYS A 397 18.85 11.88 -10.04
CA LYS A 397 19.72 11.88 -8.85
C LYS A 397 19.93 13.29 -8.31
N LYS A 398 20.16 14.25 -9.19
CA LYS A 398 20.35 15.65 -8.86
C LYS A 398 19.10 16.24 -8.22
N THR A 399 17.91 15.99 -8.79
CA THR A 399 16.64 16.43 -8.24
C THR A 399 16.43 15.90 -6.82
N LYS A 400 16.67 14.59 -6.59
CA LYS A 400 16.58 13.98 -5.25
C LYS A 400 17.51 14.64 -4.23
N LEU A 401 18.76 14.93 -4.65
CA LEU A 401 19.72 15.62 -3.79
C LEU A 401 19.27 17.05 -3.45
N LEU A 402 18.81 17.82 -4.46
CA LEU A 402 18.30 19.17 -4.26
C LEU A 402 17.08 19.15 -3.33
N LYS A 403 16.16 18.22 -3.53
CA LYS A 403 14.99 18.04 -2.64
C LYS A 403 15.39 17.82 -1.19
N LYS A 404 16.40 16.99 -0.92
CA LYS A 404 16.94 16.79 0.44
C LYS A 404 17.55 18.08 1.01
N LYS A 405 18.23 18.89 0.19
CA LYS A 405 18.84 20.16 0.64
C LYS A 405 17.77 21.20 0.94
N ILE A 406 16.80 21.42 0.06
CA ILE A 406 15.73 22.41 0.27
C ILE A 406 14.84 22.09 1.45
N LYS A 407 14.65 20.80 1.80
CA LYS A 407 13.92 20.39 3.01
C LYS A 407 14.65 20.76 4.31
N LYS A 408 15.95 20.97 4.28
CA LYS A 408 16.76 21.38 5.43
C LYS A 408 16.87 22.91 5.53
N ALA A 409 16.55 23.64 4.47
CA ALA A 409 16.59 25.09 4.45
C ALA A 409 15.54 25.68 5.39
N THR A 410 15.89 26.78 6.03
CA THR A 410 15.10 27.45 7.06
C THR A 410 14.23 28.57 6.52
N SER A 411 14.50 29.05 5.30
CA SER A 411 13.74 30.11 4.62
C SER A 411 13.57 29.85 3.13
N LEU A 412 12.64 30.57 2.50
CA LEU A 412 12.43 30.50 1.06
C LEU A 412 13.65 31.04 0.29
N GLU A 413 14.30 32.10 0.80
CA GLU A 413 15.52 32.67 0.22
C GLU A 413 16.64 31.65 0.19
N GLU A 414 16.82 30.90 1.27
CA GLU A 414 17.81 29.81 1.34
C GLU A 414 17.48 28.69 0.37
N GLN A 415 16.19 28.31 0.24
CA GLN A 415 15.72 27.33 -0.74
C GLN A 415 16.03 27.79 -2.17
N MET A 416 15.77 29.05 -2.49
CA MET A 416 16.05 29.61 -3.80
C MET A 416 17.56 29.68 -4.09
N SER A 417 18.37 30.03 -3.13
CA SER A 417 19.84 30.02 -3.29
C SER A 417 20.38 28.61 -3.58
N ILE A 418 19.79 27.56 -3.00
CA ILE A 418 20.15 26.18 -3.29
C ILE A 418 19.78 25.77 -4.73
N LEU A 419 18.69 26.32 -5.24
CA LEU A 419 18.16 26.01 -6.57
C LEU A 419 18.78 26.85 -7.68
N GLU A 420 19.35 28.02 -7.38
CA GLU A 420 19.92 28.93 -8.36
C GLU A 420 20.97 28.23 -9.25
N ASN A 421 20.80 28.35 -10.57
CA ASN A 421 21.65 27.74 -11.60
C ASN A 421 21.92 26.21 -11.42
N SER A 422 21.06 25.54 -10.64
CA SER A 422 21.24 24.11 -10.39
C SER A 422 21.05 23.23 -11.65
N TYR A 423 20.44 23.74 -12.71
CA TYR A 423 20.29 23.07 -14.01
C TYR A 423 20.81 23.91 -15.16
N GLU A 424 21.95 24.60 -14.93
CA GLU A 424 22.57 25.46 -15.93
C GLU A 424 22.83 24.71 -17.24
N GLY A 425 22.36 25.29 -18.34
CA GLY A 425 22.57 24.76 -19.70
C GLY A 425 21.60 23.63 -20.11
N GLU A 426 20.76 23.12 -19.20
CA GLU A 426 19.83 22.06 -19.51
C GLU A 426 18.61 22.53 -20.32
N THR A 427 17.94 21.58 -20.99
CA THR A 427 16.63 21.77 -21.59
C THR A 427 15.53 21.36 -20.60
N CYS A 428 14.60 22.27 -20.28
CA CYS A 428 13.45 22.02 -19.44
C CYS A 428 12.22 21.69 -20.29
N TYR A 429 11.62 20.54 -20.07
CA TYR A 429 10.35 20.14 -20.69
C TYR A 429 9.20 20.40 -19.72
N ILE A 430 8.22 21.22 -20.13
CA ILE A 430 7.08 21.61 -19.28
C ILE A 430 5.81 20.93 -19.78
N LEU A 431 5.27 20.01 -19.00
CA LEU A 431 3.99 19.35 -19.27
C LEU A 431 2.84 20.19 -18.73
N ASN A 432 2.00 20.70 -19.61
CA ASN A 432 0.79 21.46 -19.30
C ASN A 432 -0.48 20.64 -19.54
N CYS A 433 -1.65 21.19 -19.13
CA CYS A 433 -2.92 20.48 -19.14
C CYS A 433 -3.72 20.58 -20.46
N GLY A 434 -3.19 21.21 -21.49
CA GLY A 434 -3.91 21.36 -22.76
C GLY A 434 -4.03 20.04 -23.56
N PRO A 435 -5.00 19.98 -24.46
CA PRO A 435 -5.35 18.73 -25.17
C PRO A 435 -4.25 18.20 -26.08
N SER A 436 -3.34 19.05 -26.59
CA SER A 436 -2.24 18.60 -27.43
C SER A 436 -1.23 17.70 -26.71
N LEU A 437 -1.27 17.63 -25.37
CA LEU A 437 -0.46 16.67 -24.64
C LEU A 437 -0.81 15.21 -25.04
N ARG A 438 -2.06 14.95 -25.45
CA ARG A 438 -2.52 13.63 -25.95
C ARG A 438 -1.94 13.24 -27.33
N GLU A 439 -1.28 14.15 -28.02
CA GLU A 439 -0.58 13.82 -29.27
C GLU A 439 0.60 12.86 -29.02
N TYR A 440 0.99 12.72 -27.76
CA TYR A 440 2.05 11.81 -27.29
C TYR A 440 1.46 10.81 -26.31
N THR A 441 1.80 9.52 -26.47
CA THR A 441 1.42 8.54 -25.47
C THR A 441 2.30 8.66 -24.20
N PRO A 442 1.80 8.24 -23.02
CA PRO A 442 2.60 8.23 -21.80
C PRO A 442 3.92 7.48 -21.96
N GLU A 443 3.90 6.32 -22.61
CA GLU A 443 5.08 5.47 -22.84
C GLU A 443 6.13 6.17 -23.70
N TYR A 444 5.69 6.86 -24.75
CA TYR A 444 6.59 7.63 -25.62
C TYR A 444 7.27 8.77 -24.85
N LEU A 445 6.49 9.52 -24.07
CA LEU A 445 7.03 10.63 -23.27
C LEU A 445 7.96 10.12 -22.16
N GLU A 446 7.63 9.01 -21.52
CA GLU A 446 8.50 8.40 -20.51
C GLU A 446 9.85 8.02 -21.13
N GLU A 447 9.85 7.32 -22.27
CA GLU A 447 11.08 6.92 -22.95
C GLU A 447 11.92 8.12 -23.41
N THR A 448 11.24 9.17 -23.94
CA THR A 448 11.92 10.35 -24.51
C THR A 448 12.46 11.30 -23.44
N LEU A 449 11.77 11.41 -22.29
CA LEU A 449 12.04 12.42 -21.28
C LEU A 449 12.59 11.89 -19.96
N LYS A 450 12.77 10.58 -19.80
CA LYS A 450 13.23 9.95 -18.53
C LYS A 450 14.58 10.50 -18.03
N ASP A 451 15.44 10.95 -18.94
CA ASP A 451 16.78 11.51 -18.67
C ASP A 451 16.83 13.04 -18.85
N LYS A 452 15.68 13.71 -18.94
CA LYS A 452 15.56 15.15 -19.13
C LYS A 452 14.98 15.82 -17.88
N LEU A 453 15.19 17.14 -17.77
CA LEU A 453 14.55 17.95 -16.74
C LEU A 453 13.09 18.17 -17.13
N VAL A 454 12.17 17.66 -16.30
CA VAL A 454 10.73 17.71 -16.57
C VAL A 454 9.98 18.46 -15.47
N PHE A 455 9.23 19.46 -15.87
CA PHE A 455 8.26 20.15 -15.04
C PHE A 455 6.86 19.66 -15.37
N SER A 456 6.00 19.53 -14.39
CA SER A 456 4.56 19.28 -14.58
C SER A 456 3.71 20.36 -13.92
N VAL A 457 2.63 20.71 -14.56
CA VAL A 457 1.69 21.74 -14.12
C VAL A 457 0.36 21.08 -13.81
N LYS A 458 -0.14 21.27 -12.58
CA LYS A 458 -1.44 20.74 -12.13
C LYS A 458 -1.59 19.23 -12.47
N GLN A 459 -2.69 18.82 -13.10
CA GLN A 459 -2.99 17.43 -13.44
C GLN A 459 -2.06 16.79 -14.48
N ALA A 460 -1.21 17.57 -15.15
CA ALA A 460 -0.24 16.99 -16.08
C ALA A 460 0.76 16.02 -15.38
N LYS A 461 0.95 16.13 -14.06
CA LYS A 461 1.71 15.17 -13.28
C LYS A 461 1.14 13.75 -13.35
N ASP A 462 -0.19 13.63 -13.41
CA ASP A 462 -0.87 12.33 -13.39
C ASP A 462 -0.87 11.64 -14.76
N TYR A 463 -0.49 12.36 -15.82
CA TYR A 463 -0.38 11.80 -17.16
C TYR A 463 0.76 10.79 -17.26
N ILE A 464 1.90 11.08 -16.59
CA ILE A 464 3.04 10.16 -16.48
C ILE A 464 3.55 10.23 -15.04
N PRO A 465 3.02 9.39 -14.15
CA PRO A 465 3.45 9.36 -12.75
C PRO A 465 4.94 9.03 -12.63
N GLY A 466 5.68 9.80 -11.84
CA GLY A 466 7.11 9.59 -11.60
C GLY A 466 8.08 10.25 -12.57
N LEU A 467 7.62 10.80 -13.71
CA LEU A 467 8.50 11.43 -14.70
C LEU A 467 9.01 12.81 -14.26
N SER A 468 8.17 13.61 -13.58
CA SER A 468 8.45 15.02 -13.28
C SER A 468 9.54 15.22 -12.23
N ASP A 469 10.41 16.21 -12.42
CA ASP A 469 11.41 16.66 -11.45
C ASP A 469 10.85 17.77 -10.55
N PHE A 470 10.03 18.66 -11.14
CA PHE A 470 9.29 19.71 -10.41
C PHE A 470 7.82 19.62 -10.75
N HIS A 471 6.98 19.81 -9.75
CA HIS A 471 5.53 19.85 -9.91
C HIS A 471 4.98 21.18 -9.38
N PHE A 472 4.22 21.89 -10.22
CA PHE A 472 3.69 23.20 -9.93
C PHE A 472 2.17 23.20 -9.80
N PHE A 473 1.67 23.80 -8.74
CA PHE A 473 0.24 24.07 -8.57
C PHE A 473 0.01 25.41 -7.89
N ASN A 474 -1.14 26.02 -8.15
CA ASN A 474 -1.56 27.24 -7.50
C ASN A 474 -2.97 27.12 -6.90
N CYS A 475 -3.21 27.86 -5.83
CA CYS A 475 -4.48 27.95 -5.12
C CYS A 475 -4.99 29.38 -5.21
N ALA A 476 -5.40 29.79 -6.40
CA ALA A 476 -5.87 31.17 -6.65
C ALA A 476 -7.35 31.36 -6.28
N ASN A 477 -8.13 30.29 -6.11
CA ASN A 477 -9.57 30.36 -5.86
C ASN A 477 -9.96 29.63 -4.59
N LEU A 478 -11.01 30.12 -3.91
CA LEU A 478 -11.64 29.40 -2.79
C LEU A 478 -12.15 28.04 -3.26
N PRO A 479 -12.00 27.00 -2.43
CA PRO A 479 -12.57 25.69 -2.72
C PRO A 479 -14.09 25.82 -2.77
N ALA A 480 -14.68 25.56 -3.92
CA ALA A 480 -16.03 25.06 -3.93
C ALA A 480 -16.01 23.57 -3.53
N PRO A 481 -17.02 23.05 -2.85
CA PRO A 481 -17.12 21.62 -2.53
C PRO A 481 -16.97 20.70 -3.74
N ASP A 482 -17.22 21.22 -4.93
CA ASP A 482 -17.23 20.53 -6.22
C ASP A 482 -16.03 20.90 -7.13
N ASN A 483 -14.95 21.45 -6.57
CA ASN A 483 -13.78 21.84 -7.38
C ASN A 483 -12.89 20.63 -7.64
N PRO A 484 -12.75 20.15 -8.91
CA PRO A 484 -11.94 19.00 -9.29
C PRO A 484 -10.42 19.18 -9.10
N PHE A 485 -9.96 20.34 -8.66
CA PHE A 485 -8.55 20.65 -8.37
C PHE A 485 -8.12 20.29 -6.94
N ILE A 486 -8.89 19.46 -6.24
CA ILE A 486 -8.58 19.02 -4.89
C ILE A 486 -7.46 17.97 -4.90
N PRO A 487 -6.52 18.01 -3.96
CA PRO A 487 -5.38 17.09 -3.88
C PRO A 487 -5.71 15.59 -3.79
N GLU A 488 -6.94 15.24 -3.50
CA GLU A 488 -7.44 13.86 -3.47
C GLU A 488 -7.19 13.09 -4.78
N HIS A 489 -7.00 13.80 -5.89
CA HIS A 489 -6.70 13.20 -7.19
C HIS A 489 -5.20 13.12 -7.51
N TYR A 490 -4.32 13.65 -6.66
CA TYR A 490 -2.89 13.53 -6.89
C TYR A 490 -2.40 12.14 -6.49
N LYS A 491 -2.06 11.32 -7.48
CA LYS A 491 -1.35 10.07 -7.23
C LYS A 491 0.10 10.38 -6.84
N TYR A 492 0.49 9.98 -5.65
CA TYR A 492 1.88 10.05 -5.20
C TYR A 492 2.63 8.82 -5.73
N SER A 493 3.81 9.02 -6.27
CA SER A 493 4.70 7.97 -6.76
C SER A 493 6.01 7.98 -5.96
N GLU A 494 6.79 6.90 -6.04
CA GLU A 494 8.11 6.79 -5.37
C GLU A 494 9.05 7.93 -5.75
N ASN A 495 8.98 8.38 -7.00
CA ASN A 495 9.74 9.51 -7.51
C ASN A 495 8.95 10.81 -7.40
N GLU A 496 8.60 11.23 -6.18
CA GLU A 496 7.94 12.52 -5.98
C GLU A 496 8.85 13.68 -6.44
N PRO A 497 8.34 14.55 -7.33
CA PRO A 497 9.06 15.76 -7.74
C PRO A 497 9.26 16.72 -6.56
N ILE A 498 10.07 17.76 -6.77
CA ILE A 498 10.06 18.93 -5.90
C ILE A 498 8.71 19.65 -6.13
N ILE A 499 7.90 19.75 -5.08
CA ILE A 499 6.55 20.30 -5.18
C ILE A 499 6.62 21.81 -4.90
N VAL A 500 6.23 22.62 -5.89
CA VAL A 500 6.23 24.08 -5.84
C VAL A 500 4.79 24.57 -5.81
N GLY A 501 4.37 25.07 -4.65
CA GLY A 501 3.06 25.65 -4.45
C GLY A 501 3.10 27.19 -4.55
N SER A 502 1.99 27.80 -4.99
CA SER A 502 1.78 29.24 -4.91
C SER A 502 0.35 29.56 -4.51
N SER A 503 0.14 30.63 -3.72
CA SER A 503 -1.20 31.05 -3.32
C SER A 503 -1.24 32.51 -2.91
N ASN A 504 -2.39 33.14 -3.14
CA ASN A 504 -2.73 34.44 -2.59
C ASN A 504 -3.48 34.38 -1.25
N TYR A 505 -3.71 33.15 -0.72
CA TYR A 505 -4.39 32.96 0.56
C TYR A 505 -3.40 32.91 1.73
N PRO A 506 -3.82 33.31 2.94
CA PRO A 506 -3.01 33.13 4.15
C PRO A 506 -2.67 31.66 4.41
N LEU A 507 -1.46 31.40 4.88
CA LEU A 507 -0.94 30.04 5.23
C LEU A 507 -1.83 29.24 6.20
N HIS A 508 -2.81 29.89 6.85
CA HIS A 508 -3.72 29.26 7.82
C HIS A 508 -5.04 28.76 7.21
N SER A 509 -5.25 28.91 5.91
CA SER A 509 -6.45 28.39 5.27
C SER A 509 -6.44 26.85 5.33
N ARG A 510 -7.63 26.21 5.37
CA ARG A 510 -7.78 24.74 5.36
C ARG A 510 -6.99 24.06 4.25
N TRP A 511 -6.70 24.75 3.16
CA TRP A 511 -5.96 24.28 2.00
C TRP A 511 -4.52 23.93 2.27
N HIS A 512 -3.81 24.69 3.11
CA HIS A 512 -2.42 24.39 3.44
C HIS A 512 -2.26 23.11 4.26
N LYS A 513 -3.32 22.64 4.94
CA LYS A 513 -3.30 21.39 5.67
C LYS A 513 -3.30 20.15 4.76
N PHE A 514 -3.80 20.29 3.53
CA PHE A 514 -3.98 19.17 2.60
C PHE A 514 -2.97 19.16 1.44
N GLN A 515 -2.19 20.22 1.27
CA GLN A 515 -1.22 20.34 0.18
C GLN A 515 0.21 20.15 0.70
N LYS A 516 0.82 19.08 0.27
CA LYS A 516 2.24 18.83 0.50
C LYS A 516 3.04 19.67 -0.50
N HIS A 517 3.86 20.59 -0.03
CA HIS A 517 4.78 21.38 -0.86
C HIS A 517 6.18 21.38 -0.23
N ASP A 518 7.20 21.42 -1.09
CA ASP A 518 8.60 21.58 -0.67
C ASP A 518 9.02 23.04 -0.73
N VAL A 519 8.47 23.80 -1.69
CA VAL A 519 8.67 25.25 -1.89
C VAL A 519 7.32 25.93 -1.97
N PHE A 520 7.17 27.07 -1.32
CA PHE A 520 5.92 27.82 -1.34
C PHE A 520 6.13 29.32 -1.58
N PHE A 521 5.47 29.83 -2.64
CA PHE A 521 5.49 31.24 -2.98
C PHE A 521 4.19 31.94 -2.59
N LYS A 522 4.32 33.11 -1.97
CA LYS A 522 3.20 34.02 -1.75
C LYS A 522 2.92 34.83 -3.02
N ILE A 523 1.65 34.91 -3.39
CA ILE A 523 1.16 35.78 -4.45
C ILE A 523 0.38 36.93 -3.82
N PRO A 524 0.57 38.20 -4.21
CA PRO A 524 -0.23 39.31 -3.73
C PRO A 524 -1.71 39.15 -4.11
N ILE A 525 -2.60 39.67 -3.27
CA ILE A 525 -4.04 39.64 -3.55
C ILE A 525 -4.35 40.52 -4.77
N ARG A 526 -5.19 40.02 -5.68
CA ARG A 526 -5.53 40.64 -6.97
C ARG A 526 -6.06 42.08 -6.88
N THR A 527 -6.61 42.49 -5.76
CA THR A 527 -7.16 43.84 -5.51
C THR A 527 -6.10 44.96 -5.38
N GLU A 528 -4.82 44.59 -5.22
CA GLU A 528 -3.72 45.55 -5.07
C GLU A 528 -3.06 45.90 -6.41
N ILE A 529 -3.47 45.29 -7.51
CA ILE A 529 -2.91 45.50 -8.83
C ILE A 529 -3.97 46.18 -9.69
N ASN A 530 -3.79 47.45 -9.98
CA ASN A 530 -4.59 48.17 -10.96
C ASN A 530 -4.65 47.39 -12.26
N ASN A 531 -5.80 47.03 -12.75
CA ASN A 531 -6.23 46.33 -13.98
C ASN A 531 -5.21 46.07 -15.12
N GLU A 532 -3.95 46.43 -14.99
CA GLU A 532 -2.88 46.18 -15.93
C GLU A 532 -1.90 45.14 -15.37
N PHE A 533 -1.84 43.97 -15.99
CA PHE A 533 -0.82 42.97 -15.70
C PHE A 533 0.55 43.39 -16.27
N LEU A 534 1.10 44.48 -15.78
CA LEU A 534 2.41 45.00 -16.19
C LEU A 534 3.53 43.99 -16.02
N CYS A 535 3.38 43.08 -15.05
CA CYS A 535 4.30 41.98 -14.83
C CYS A 535 4.39 40.99 -16.01
N LEU A 536 3.40 40.98 -16.91
CA LEU A 536 3.38 40.08 -18.06
C LEU A 536 3.98 40.70 -19.33
N THR A 537 4.13 42.00 -19.37
CA THR A 537 4.52 42.73 -20.59
C THR A 537 5.78 43.55 -20.45
N LYS A 538 6.11 44.04 -19.24
CA LYS A 538 7.21 45.01 -19.08
C LYS A 538 8.10 44.80 -17.86
N GLU A 539 7.69 43.96 -16.92
CA GLU A 539 8.36 43.85 -15.61
C GLU A 539 8.93 42.44 -15.33
N PHE A 540 9.22 41.65 -16.37
CA PHE A 540 9.75 40.28 -16.17
C PHE A 540 11.01 40.25 -15.28
N ASP A 541 11.94 41.21 -15.48
CA ASP A 541 13.18 41.28 -14.69
C ASP A 541 12.93 41.58 -13.20
N LYS A 542 11.88 42.34 -12.90
CA LYS A 542 11.48 42.66 -11.54
C LYS A 542 11.08 41.40 -10.75
N TYR A 543 10.52 40.39 -11.43
CA TYR A 543 10.01 39.18 -10.86
C TYR A 543 10.95 37.98 -11.05
N MET A 544 12.17 38.16 -11.54
CA MET A 544 13.21 37.16 -11.48
C MET A 544 13.40 36.74 -10.01
N ILE A 545 13.44 35.44 -9.74
CA ILE A 545 13.51 34.90 -8.37
C ILE A 545 14.76 35.39 -7.63
N SER A 546 15.88 35.59 -8.33
CA SER A 546 17.09 36.18 -7.77
C SER A 546 16.91 37.63 -7.30
N ASN A 547 15.94 38.37 -7.86
CA ASN A 547 15.68 39.75 -7.53
C ASN A 547 14.50 39.93 -6.58
N ASN A 548 13.52 39.03 -6.67
CA ASN A 548 12.28 39.13 -5.90
C ASN A 548 11.64 37.74 -5.74
N ILE A 549 11.48 37.31 -4.52
CA ILE A 549 10.80 36.05 -4.21
C ILE A 549 9.28 36.16 -4.20
N GLU A 550 8.70 37.39 -4.18
CA GLU A 550 7.27 37.56 -4.37
C GLU A 550 6.89 37.30 -5.83
N ARG A 551 5.83 36.57 -6.02
CA ARG A 551 5.38 36.19 -7.36
C ARG A 551 4.35 37.17 -7.89
N PRO A 552 4.38 37.49 -9.22
CA PRO A 552 3.35 38.32 -9.80
C PRO A 552 1.98 37.62 -9.73
N CYS A 553 0.92 38.38 -9.55
CA CYS A 553 -0.42 37.87 -9.79
C CYS A 553 -0.68 37.87 -11.29
N GLY A 554 -0.51 36.75 -11.95
CA GLY A 554 -0.67 36.61 -13.39
C GLY A 554 -1.94 35.88 -13.81
N PRO A 555 -2.22 35.76 -15.10
CA PRO A 555 -3.37 35.02 -15.62
C PRO A 555 -3.15 33.51 -15.57
N GLY A 556 -2.16 33.03 -14.89
CA GLY A 556 -1.95 31.60 -14.68
C GLY A 556 -0.55 31.26 -14.22
N ILE A 557 -0.44 30.02 -13.69
CA ILE A 557 0.75 29.50 -13.01
C ILE A 557 2.04 29.58 -13.86
N MET A 558 1.92 29.50 -15.19
CA MET A 558 3.08 29.62 -16.09
C MET A 558 3.80 30.95 -15.89
N TYR A 559 3.06 32.04 -15.83
CA TYR A 559 3.59 33.42 -15.65
C TYR A 559 3.82 33.77 -14.17
N GLU A 560 3.24 33.03 -13.24
CA GLU A 560 3.42 33.29 -11.82
C GLU A 560 4.72 32.65 -11.27
N THR A 561 4.97 31.40 -11.62
CA THR A 561 6.06 30.62 -11.01
C THR A 561 6.88 29.78 -11.97
N VAL A 562 6.25 29.10 -12.93
CA VAL A 562 6.89 28.02 -13.72
C VAL A 562 8.06 28.53 -14.56
N LEU A 563 7.82 29.56 -15.37
CA LEU A 563 8.84 30.10 -16.26
C LEU A 563 9.96 30.81 -15.49
N TYR A 564 9.63 31.49 -14.41
CA TYR A 564 10.63 32.12 -13.54
C TYR A 564 11.49 31.07 -12.80
N MET A 565 10.90 29.95 -12.42
CA MET A 565 11.68 28.86 -11.83
C MET A 565 12.62 28.23 -12.87
N ALA A 566 12.16 27.99 -14.09
CA ALA A 566 13.00 27.48 -15.15
C ALA A 566 14.21 28.42 -15.41
N ALA A 567 13.94 29.73 -15.54
CA ALA A 567 15.01 30.72 -15.67
C ALA A 567 15.97 30.77 -14.47
N HIS A 568 15.43 30.66 -13.23
CA HIS A 568 16.21 30.64 -12.00
C HIS A 568 17.14 29.41 -11.88
N LEU A 569 16.69 28.26 -12.39
CA LEU A 569 17.50 27.05 -12.46
C LEU A 569 18.64 27.13 -13.49
N GLY A 570 18.69 28.19 -14.32
CA GLY A 570 19.73 28.39 -15.32
C GLY A 570 19.53 27.58 -16.60
N VAL A 571 18.31 27.16 -16.93
CA VAL A 571 18.07 26.39 -18.15
C VAL A 571 18.35 27.22 -19.40
N LYS A 572 18.87 26.57 -20.44
CA LYS A 572 19.15 27.20 -21.74
C LYS A 572 17.95 27.14 -22.69
N LYS A 573 17.07 26.18 -22.50
CA LYS A 573 15.94 25.91 -23.39
C LYS A 573 14.71 25.46 -22.62
N ILE A 574 13.55 25.94 -23.04
CA ILE A 574 12.24 25.52 -22.54
C ILE A 574 11.43 24.96 -23.70
N VAL A 575 10.90 23.74 -23.54
CA VAL A 575 9.97 23.11 -24.47
C VAL A 575 8.65 22.88 -23.75
N ALA A 576 7.60 23.61 -24.10
CA ALA A 576 6.30 23.50 -23.45
C ALA A 576 5.36 22.60 -24.25
N LEU A 577 4.88 21.51 -23.63
CA LEU A 577 3.91 20.57 -24.18
C LEU A 577 2.53 20.87 -23.57
N GLY A 578 1.46 20.77 -24.35
CA GLY A 578 0.12 21.01 -23.86
C GLY A 578 -0.16 22.45 -23.42
N TRP A 579 0.58 23.42 -23.92
CA TRP A 579 0.33 24.85 -23.68
C TRP A 579 -0.42 25.47 -24.84
N ASP A 580 -1.69 25.05 -25.02
CA ASP A 580 -2.48 25.31 -26.23
C ASP A 580 -3.15 26.68 -26.24
N LEU A 581 -3.82 27.00 -25.13
CA LEU A 581 -4.60 28.26 -24.99
C LEU A 581 -5.54 28.55 -26.17
N SER A 582 -6.03 27.49 -26.83
CA SER A 582 -6.93 27.56 -27.97
C SER A 582 -8.32 27.06 -27.60
N SER A 583 -9.37 27.60 -28.21
CA SER A 583 -10.70 27.06 -28.13
C SER A 583 -10.78 25.76 -28.96
N VAL A 584 -11.47 24.74 -28.44
CA VAL A 584 -11.67 23.48 -29.16
C VAL A 584 -12.66 23.61 -30.31
N ASP A 585 -13.62 24.54 -30.21
CA ASP A 585 -14.60 24.86 -31.24
C ASP A 585 -14.32 26.23 -31.79
N PRO A 586 -13.90 26.36 -33.07
CA PRO A 586 -13.68 27.67 -33.71
C PRO A 586 -14.91 28.60 -33.72
N ASN A 587 -16.12 28.02 -33.56
CA ASN A 587 -17.39 28.74 -33.53
C ASN A 587 -17.87 29.01 -32.09
N ASN A 588 -17.18 28.54 -31.08
CA ASN A 588 -17.51 28.70 -29.67
C ASN A 588 -16.25 28.99 -28.85
N ASP A 589 -15.88 30.24 -28.79
CA ASP A 589 -14.72 30.77 -28.05
C ASP A 589 -14.76 30.55 -26.53
N LYS A 590 -15.79 29.89 -26.00
CA LYS A 590 -15.99 29.60 -24.58
C LYS A 590 -15.72 28.15 -24.21
N GLN A 591 -15.38 27.26 -25.15
CA GLN A 591 -15.17 25.85 -24.91
C GLN A 591 -13.67 25.49 -24.94
N TYR A 592 -13.08 25.35 -23.74
CA TYR A 592 -11.70 24.92 -23.55
C TYR A 592 -11.67 23.49 -23.03
N GLU A 593 -10.76 22.66 -23.53
CA GLU A 593 -10.57 21.29 -23.07
C GLU A 593 -9.21 21.14 -22.36
N HIS A 594 -9.20 20.24 -21.38
CA HIS A 594 -7.97 19.71 -20.81
C HIS A 594 -7.73 18.29 -21.31
N PHE A 595 -6.49 17.81 -21.25
CA PHE A 595 -6.15 16.47 -21.71
C PHE A 595 -6.89 15.35 -20.94
N TYR A 596 -7.27 15.60 -19.69
CA TYR A 596 -7.88 14.61 -18.80
C TYR A 596 -9.42 14.56 -18.86
N ASP A 597 -10.07 15.58 -19.42
CA ASP A 597 -11.54 15.63 -19.53
C ASP A 597 -12.00 16.31 -20.81
N SER A 598 -12.51 15.52 -21.74
CA SER A 598 -13.09 16.02 -22.99
C SER A 598 -14.49 16.64 -22.81
N ASN A 599 -15.09 16.53 -21.61
CA ASN A 599 -16.45 17.00 -21.32
C ASN A 599 -16.51 18.13 -20.29
N GLN A 600 -15.37 18.61 -19.80
CA GLN A 600 -15.35 19.71 -18.82
C GLN A 600 -15.80 21.01 -19.46
N LYS A 601 -17.09 21.27 -19.40
CA LYS A 601 -17.65 22.58 -19.63
C LYS A 601 -17.29 23.43 -18.43
N PHE A 602 -16.44 24.42 -18.62
CA PHE A 602 -16.26 25.45 -17.59
C PHE A 602 -17.62 26.06 -17.32
N SER A 603 -18.14 25.86 -16.12
CA SER A 603 -19.40 26.46 -15.71
C SER A 603 -19.25 27.98 -15.81
N SER A 604 -20.21 28.60 -16.40
CA SER A 604 -20.32 30.03 -16.76
C SER A 604 -20.25 31.03 -15.60
N LYS A 605 -19.52 30.75 -14.53
CA LYS A 605 -19.28 31.70 -13.43
C LYS A 605 -18.05 32.56 -13.63
N GLY A 606 -17.81 33.02 -14.83
CA GLY A 606 -16.82 34.01 -14.98
C GLY A 606 -16.43 34.24 -16.44
N ASP A 607 -16.76 35.38 -16.91
CA ASP A 607 -16.17 36.02 -18.10
C ASP A 607 -14.64 36.26 -17.99
N ILE A 608 -13.99 35.60 -17.02
CA ILE A 608 -12.58 35.75 -16.65
C ILE A 608 -11.67 34.91 -17.55
N LEU A 609 -12.06 33.70 -17.93
CA LEU A 609 -11.19 32.76 -18.65
C LEU A 609 -10.84 33.23 -20.09
N PRO A 610 -11.79 33.68 -20.93
CA PRO A 610 -11.47 34.23 -22.25
C PRO A 610 -10.55 35.45 -22.16
N TRP A 611 -10.72 36.24 -21.13
CA TRP A 611 -9.89 37.40 -20.89
C TRP A 611 -8.46 37.02 -20.45
N GLU A 612 -8.32 36.07 -19.54
CA GLU A 612 -7.01 35.54 -19.10
C GLU A 612 -6.22 34.96 -20.28
N ILE A 613 -6.89 34.20 -21.16
CA ILE A 613 -6.28 33.63 -22.36
C ILE A 613 -5.86 34.72 -23.33
N SER A 614 -6.73 35.71 -23.60
CA SER A 614 -6.41 36.83 -24.48
C SER A 614 -5.18 37.59 -23.99
N ILE A 615 -5.07 37.85 -22.68
CA ILE A 615 -3.90 38.53 -22.11
C ILE A 615 -2.66 37.66 -22.20
N THR A 616 -2.76 36.36 -21.89
CA THR A 616 -1.65 35.42 -21.98
C THR A 616 -1.10 35.36 -23.40
N CYS A 617 -1.98 35.26 -24.39
CA CYS A 617 -1.58 35.24 -25.79
C CYS A 617 -0.89 36.55 -26.23
N LYS A 618 -1.40 37.70 -25.81
CA LYS A 618 -0.79 38.99 -26.11
C LYS A 618 0.58 39.16 -25.43
N ALA A 619 0.70 38.66 -24.17
CA ALA A 619 1.94 38.74 -23.42
C ALA A 619 3.00 37.77 -23.92
N SER A 620 2.66 36.79 -24.75
CA SER A 620 3.59 35.76 -25.20
C SER A 620 4.69 36.27 -26.12
N GLU A 621 4.45 37.34 -26.86
CA GLU A 621 5.48 38.04 -27.63
C GLU A 621 6.53 38.66 -26.70
N ASP A 622 6.08 39.46 -25.73
CA ASP A 622 6.97 40.08 -24.76
C ASP A 622 7.75 39.04 -23.93
N LEU A 623 7.11 37.94 -23.59
CA LEU A 623 7.74 36.79 -22.90
C LEU A 623 8.84 36.17 -23.78
N PHE A 624 8.54 35.90 -25.05
CA PHE A 624 9.49 35.31 -25.98
C PHE A 624 10.73 36.16 -26.14
N ASN A 625 10.51 37.48 -26.34
CA ASN A 625 11.59 38.47 -26.45
C ASN A 625 12.40 38.58 -25.17
N TRP A 626 11.75 38.50 -23.99
CA TRP A 626 12.43 38.54 -22.70
C TRP A 626 13.28 37.30 -22.47
N LEU A 627 12.75 36.10 -22.70
CA LEU A 627 13.54 34.85 -22.59
C LEU A 627 14.73 34.85 -23.54
N SER A 628 14.52 35.29 -24.77
CA SER A 628 15.61 35.44 -25.76
C SER A 628 16.70 36.43 -25.29
N SER A 629 16.32 37.51 -24.60
CA SER A 629 17.29 38.44 -23.99
C SER A 629 18.09 37.86 -22.84
N LYS A 630 17.66 36.71 -22.30
CA LYS A 630 18.35 35.90 -21.26
C LYS A 630 19.08 34.72 -21.82
N ASP A 631 19.23 34.64 -23.15
CA ASP A 631 19.79 33.47 -23.84
C ASP A 631 19.01 32.16 -23.55
N ILE A 632 17.69 32.25 -23.30
CA ILE A 632 16.81 31.10 -23.08
C ILE A 632 15.91 30.92 -24.31
N GLU A 633 16.03 29.78 -24.98
CA GLU A 633 15.19 29.43 -26.11
C GLU A 633 13.80 28.98 -25.60
N LEU A 634 12.72 29.42 -26.23
CA LEU A 634 11.36 28.94 -25.95
C LEU A 634 10.80 28.25 -27.20
N GLU A 635 10.35 27.01 -27.04
CA GLU A 635 9.67 26.24 -28.07
C GLU A 635 8.34 25.67 -27.51
N ILE A 636 7.38 25.44 -28.40
CA ILE A 636 6.07 24.87 -28.05
C ILE A 636 5.83 23.61 -28.87
N SER A 637 5.47 22.52 -28.20
CA SER A 637 5.09 21.28 -28.85
C SER A 637 3.56 21.17 -29.01
N SER A 638 2.97 22.16 -29.66
CA SER A 638 1.56 22.19 -30.07
C SER A 638 1.42 23.02 -31.34
N LYS A 639 0.88 22.42 -32.37
CA LYS A 639 0.60 23.12 -33.64
C LYS A 639 -0.60 24.09 -33.54
N GLN A 640 -1.50 23.88 -32.57
CA GLN A 640 -2.74 24.62 -32.40
C GLN A 640 -2.67 25.72 -31.32
N SER A 641 -1.48 25.92 -30.72
CA SER A 641 -1.29 26.93 -29.70
C SER A 641 -1.55 28.32 -30.23
N SER A 642 -2.35 29.11 -29.49
CA SER A 642 -2.66 30.52 -29.79
C SER A 642 -1.60 31.51 -29.30
N LEU A 643 -0.46 31.04 -28.78
CA LEU A 643 0.66 31.89 -28.40
C LEU A 643 1.35 32.49 -29.61
N TYR A 644 2.19 33.51 -29.37
CA TYR A 644 2.91 34.26 -30.40
C TYR A 644 3.47 33.38 -31.52
N GLU A 645 3.20 33.71 -32.76
CA GLU A 645 3.45 32.87 -33.94
C GLU A 645 4.93 32.61 -34.21
N GLU A 646 5.81 33.52 -33.81
CA GLU A 646 7.27 33.37 -33.97
C GLU A 646 7.91 32.38 -32.99
N ILE A 647 7.21 31.94 -31.93
CA ILE A 647 7.70 30.90 -31.07
C ILE A 647 7.73 29.59 -31.87
N PRO A 648 8.91 28.92 -32.01
CA PRO A 648 9.02 27.73 -32.83
C PRO A 648 8.06 26.58 -32.37
N ARG A 649 7.42 25.96 -33.35
CA ARG A 649 6.55 24.79 -33.13
C ARG A 649 7.34 23.52 -33.45
N VAL A 650 7.62 22.74 -32.42
CA VAL A 650 8.45 21.54 -32.51
C VAL A 650 7.67 20.29 -32.21
N ARG A 651 8.18 19.16 -32.65
CA ARG A 651 7.75 17.83 -32.18
C ARG A 651 8.93 17.19 -31.45
N ILE A 652 8.69 16.70 -30.24
CA ILE A 652 9.70 16.02 -29.43
C ILE A 652 9.79 14.53 -29.74
#